data_089f1faa6e39760495647f19fe1a1b50
#
_entry.id   089f1faa6e39760495647f19fe1a1b50
#
_cell.length_a   1.000
_cell.length_b   1.000
_cell.length_c   1.000
_cell.angle_alpha   90.00
_cell.angle_beta   90.00
_cell.angle_gamma   90.00
#
_symmetry.space_group_name_H-M   'P 1'
#
loop_
_entity.id
_entity.type
_entity.pdbx_description
1 polymer ?
#
loop_
_entity_poly.entity_id
_entity_poly.type
_entity_poly.pdbx_seq_one_letter_code
_entity_poly.pdbx_strand_id
1 'polypeptide(L)'
;MRILKPLRLGMLTRPYQYRGRQQLGVSVFAFATLDPQPVLLPEADLWTTAGEVLDEDEALDMAVPKPCAEFLASGKAWSHDAQQPERCAVLVSVAGKEKHLLVTGKRAWVQGRMTEPAAVEGVPVNWRHAYGGPDFAENPVGLGAAVGEGELRWAPQVEAFDDRMTHEHGVCRPAGLSAISPIRPRRFKLSGEFDPSWPEKGFPGFPDTLDPHFFNAASPDQWFTGQPELPPRAPYRIGNMHPQRAVLEGELPGWRGRCFIRRHGEDALEEIALRHTTAWFFPDRERVLLIFQGAAPIATDDASDLEVIMPALETLDCPRDLAHYQHTLARRLPREEGALYALRDKDLVPESAMRELVDMDESFSTPLVVNQRQRADNLRRDMMDRVKEAGQDPAQFDVQEDPVPSMRSLDDLPDFSRQMRRRTREAKARALRQRREADARFAQSFKDAPGGAASASQVVTTPQPGGPPRIADESTAEGLMAMAQRAQAAGADSGMTPEKVQAMMQEARERLGQVYLRGAHIQNAPLATPHSRAVRMRRRVESLLAGSRDLSGLDLTGVDLSGLDMSNARCRGVWMEGADLRGASLAGADMREAVLTRAVMMETDCRGADFTSANLGHLDAFDACFAQARFQETTLDEAEFEYCDFTGARIQDCAPAGVGFRDCDFSKARLEAVTFWQDAYLIRGAHAEAVLHRVVWLDSDLEDADYSHATLTACAWVQSSFDTPPVFSHAQLTTCCAVETDLEAARFDHAHLKECSLRDIALDGADFTGARLQRCDFSESTLREASFTRADARESIFMESDLQGAVLRDTDLIDALMQKSDFRHADLSGANLFRADISQGRLDHSTRTGGAYVKFAKTLPVAPAGEPA
;
A
#
# COMPACT_ATOMS: atom_id res chain seq x y z
N MET A 1 9.19 -12.36 -16.64
CA MET A 1 7.76 -12.45 -17.11
C MET A 1 6.90 -11.44 -16.34
N ARG A 2 6.12 -10.57 -17.03
CA ARG A 2 5.18 -9.62 -16.39
C ARG A 2 3.78 -10.24 -16.30
N ILE A 3 3.11 -10.13 -15.14
CA ILE A 3 1.74 -10.61 -14.96
C ILE A 3 0.79 -9.42 -15.09
N LEU A 4 -0.07 -9.43 -16.12
CA LEU A 4 -1.05 -8.37 -16.39
C LEU A 4 -2.46 -8.91 -16.12
N LYS A 5 -2.93 -8.85 -14.88
CA LYS A 5 -4.22 -9.43 -14.47
C LYS A 5 -5.21 -8.37 -13.97
N PRO A 6 -6.52 -8.66 -13.99
CA PRO A 6 -7.52 -7.83 -13.32
C PRO A 6 -7.46 -8.01 -11.80
N LEU A 7 -8.02 -7.06 -11.05
CA LEU A 7 -8.06 -7.10 -9.57
C LEU A 7 -8.92 -8.25 -9.01
N ARG A 8 -9.85 -8.73 -9.82
CA ARG A 8 -10.83 -9.77 -9.44
C ARG A 8 -10.41 -11.19 -9.77
N LEU A 9 -9.30 -11.39 -10.47
CA LEU A 9 -8.78 -12.73 -10.75
C LEU A 9 -7.52 -12.99 -9.95
N GLY A 10 -7.50 -14.10 -9.24
CA GLY A 10 -6.28 -14.67 -8.69
C GLY A 10 -5.55 -15.50 -9.74
N MET A 11 -4.25 -15.64 -9.58
CA MET A 11 -3.43 -16.44 -10.49
C MET A 11 -2.26 -17.07 -9.74
N LEU A 12 -1.98 -18.33 -10.04
CA LEU A 12 -0.74 -19.00 -9.71
C LEU A 12 -0.07 -19.50 -10.98
N THR A 13 1.25 -19.40 -11.01
CA THR A 13 2.09 -19.97 -12.07
C THR A 13 3.16 -20.85 -11.45
N ARG A 14 3.51 -21.92 -12.14
CA ARG A 14 4.57 -22.83 -11.71
C ARG A 14 5.33 -23.34 -12.92
N PRO A 15 6.57 -22.91 -13.13
CA PRO A 15 7.48 -23.61 -14.03
C PRO A 15 7.77 -25.00 -13.45
N TYR A 16 7.70 -26.03 -14.27
CA TYR A 16 8.01 -27.39 -13.86
C TYR A 16 8.51 -28.24 -15.05
N GLN A 17 9.33 -29.23 -14.73
CA GLN A 17 9.75 -30.24 -15.69
C GLN A 17 9.07 -31.58 -15.38
N TYR A 18 8.53 -32.18 -16.42
CA TYR A 18 7.96 -33.51 -16.33
C TYR A 18 8.24 -34.30 -17.61
N ARG A 19 8.80 -35.51 -17.47
CA ARG A 19 9.22 -36.37 -18.59
C ARG A 19 10.09 -35.63 -19.62
N GLY A 20 11.05 -34.87 -19.16
CA GLY A 20 12.01 -34.14 -20.01
C GLY A 20 11.44 -32.92 -20.75
N ARG A 21 10.22 -32.47 -20.41
CA ARG A 21 9.59 -31.28 -20.99
C ARG A 21 9.45 -30.20 -19.93
N GLN A 22 9.94 -29.01 -20.27
CA GLN A 22 9.72 -27.80 -19.47
C GLN A 22 8.34 -27.23 -19.78
N GLN A 23 7.58 -26.90 -18.76
CA GLN A 23 6.24 -26.37 -18.89
C GLN A 23 5.98 -25.29 -17.85
N LEU A 24 5.19 -24.28 -18.20
CA LEU A 24 4.58 -23.35 -17.27
C LEU A 24 3.16 -23.80 -16.99
N GLY A 25 2.89 -24.29 -15.81
CA GLY A 25 1.53 -24.53 -15.32
C GLY A 25 0.90 -23.23 -14.85
N VAL A 26 -0.37 -23.07 -15.14
CA VAL A 26 -1.16 -21.88 -14.84
C VAL A 26 -2.46 -22.26 -14.19
N SER A 27 -2.80 -21.62 -13.06
CA SER A 27 -4.12 -21.69 -12.44
C SER A 27 -4.70 -20.29 -12.33
N VAL A 28 -5.87 -20.07 -12.91
CA VAL A 28 -6.63 -18.82 -12.82
C VAL A 28 -7.80 -19.04 -11.87
N PHE A 29 -7.95 -18.16 -10.91
CA PHE A 29 -8.95 -18.23 -9.85
C PHE A 29 -10.03 -17.19 -10.08
N ALA A 30 -11.28 -17.65 -10.10
CA ALA A 30 -12.46 -16.80 -10.09
C ALA A 30 -13.24 -17.05 -8.79
N PHE A 31 -13.19 -16.12 -7.85
CA PHE A 31 -13.91 -16.21 -6.59
C PHE A 31 -15.21 -15.43 -6.69
N ALA A 32 -16.35 -16.08 -6.42
CA ALA A 32 -17.66 -15.52 -6.71
C ALA A 32 -18.69 -15.81 -5.62
N THR A 33 -19.79 -15.05 -5.65
CA THR A 33 -20.99 -15.33 -4.84
C THR A 33 -21.78 -16.51 -5.39
N LEU A 34 -22.50 -17.22 -4.51
CA LEU A 34 -23.46 -18.29 -4.86
C LEU A 34 -24.87 -17.74 -5.15
N ASP A 35 -24.97 -16.52 -5.61
CA ASP A 35 -26.23 -15.92 -6.01
C ASP A 35 -26.71 -16.40 -7.38
N PRO A 36 -28.01 -16.29 -7.72
CA PRO A 36 -28.51 -16.57 -9.05
C PRO A 36 -27.87 -15.71 -10.15
N GLN A 37 -27.38 -14.53 -9.79
CA GLN A 37 -26.53 -13.68 -10.62
C GLN A 37 -25.15 -13.56 -9.92
N PRO A 38 -24.23 -14.47 -10.21
CA PRO A 38 -22.96 -14.53 -9.50
C PRO A 38 -22.12 -13.31 -9.77
N VAL A 39 -21.54 -12.76 -8.72
CA VAL A 39 -20.65 -11.60 -8.75
C VAL A 39 -19.23 -12.04 -8.43
N LEU A 40 -18.29 -11.61 -9.25
CA LEU A 40 -16.88 -11.85 -9.08
C LEU A 40 -16.32 -10.93 -7.99
N LEU A 41 -15.74 -11.53 -6.98
CA LEU A 41 -15.15 -10.84 -5.82
C LEU A 41 -13.69 -10.47 -6.08
N PRO A 42 -13.14 -9.50 -5.34
CA PRO A 42 -11.71 -9.18 -5.40
C PRO A 42 -10.83 -10.38 -5.03
N GLU A 43 -9.63 -10.43 -5.61
CA GLU A 43 -8.64 -11.46 -5.25
C GLU A 43 -8.29 -11.43 -3.75
N ALA A 44 -8.25 -10.25 -3.12
CA ALA A 44 -7.98 -10.12 -1.69
C ALA A 44 -8.98 -10.91 -0.82
N ASP A 45 -10.25 -10.96 -1.21
CA ASP A 45 -11.29 -11.72 -0.50
C ASP A 45 -11.05 -13.23 -0.62
N LEU A 46 -10.53 -13.71 -1.78
CA LEU A 46 -10.11 -15.10 -1.95
C LEU A 46 -9.00 -15.45 -0.97
N TRP A 47 -7.93 -14.65 -0.91
CA TRP A 47 -6.79 -14.96 -0.05
C TRP A 47 -7.14 -14.85 1.44
N THR A 48 -7.99 -13.90 1.82
CA THR A 48 -8.54 -13.82 3.18
C THR A 48 -9.33 -15.09 3.52
N THR A 49 -10.22 -15.54 2.63
CA THR A 49 -11.01 -16.75 2.83
C THR A 49 -10.13 -18.01 2.88
N ALA A 50 -9.14 -18.10 2.00
CA ALA A 50 -8.19 -19.20 1.98
C ALA A 50 -7.38 -19.27 3.28
N GLY A 51 -6.85 -18.15 3.77
CA GLY A 51 -6.10 -18.08 5.02
C GLY A 51 -6.88 -18.47 6.27
N GLU A 52 -8.22 -18.34 6.24
CA GLU A 52 -9.09 -18.76 7.35
C GLU A 52 -9.51 -20.23 7.29
N VAL A 53 -9.45 -20.85 6.10
CA VAL A 53 -10.00 -22.18 5.84
C VAL A 53 -8.92 -23.24 5.68
N LEU A 54 -7.77 -22.87 5.12
CA LEU A 54 -6.65 -23.76 4.91
C LEU A 54 -5.79 -23.91 6.17
N ASP A 55 -5.39 -25.14 6.46
CA ASP A 55 -4.36 -25.41 7.46
C ASP A 55 -2.96 -25.01 6.92
N GLU A 56 -1.98 -24.80 7.79
CA GLU A 56 -0.61 -24.36 7.44
C GLU A 56 0.09 -25.28 6.40
N ASP A 57 -0.27 -26.56 6.34
CA ASP A 57 0.28 -27.56 5.44
C ASP A 57 -0.58 -27.77 4.18
N GLU A 58 -1.65 -27.00 3.99
CA GLU A 58 -2.56 -27.06 2.85
C GLU A 58 -2.25 -25.98 1.83
N ALA A 59 -2.41 -26.32 0.55
CA ALA A 59 -2.28 -25.38 -0.56
C ALA A 59 -3.61 -25.24 -1.29
N LEU A 60 -3.96 -24.02 -1.67
CA LEU A 60 -5.17 -23.74 -2.45
C LEU A 60 -5.10 -24.44 -3.81
N ASP A 61 -3.95 -24.41 -4.45
CA ASP A 61 -3.65 -25.12 -5.69
C ASP A 61 -2.13 -25.23 -5.90
N MET A 62 -1.71 -26.08 -6.84
CA MET A 62 -0.29 -26.30 -7.13
C MET A 62 0.14 -25.79 -8.53
N ALA A 63 -0.76 -25.13 -9.24
CA ALA A 63 -0.58 -24.64 -10.61
C ALA A 63 -0.06 -25.69 -11.60
N VAL A 64 -0.48 -26.93 -11.44
CA VAL A 64 -0.25 -28.02 -12.41
C VAL A 64 -1.59 -28.61 -12.82
N PRO A 65 -1.86 -28.79 -14.13
CA PRO A 65 -3.14 -29.28 -14.62
C PRO A 65 -3.52 -30.63 -14.05
N LYS A 66 -4.70 -30.73 -13.45
CA LYS A 66 -5.27 -31.97 -12.90
C LYS A 66 -5.70 -32.93 -14.00
N PRO A 67 -5.56 -34.25 -13.82
CA PRO A 67 -5.98 -35.25 -14.80
C PRO A 67 -7.50 -35.36 -14.93
N CYS A 68 -8.25 -35.02 -13.88
CA CYS A 68 -9.71 -34.99 -13.86
C CYS A 68 -10.23 -33.83 -13.02
N ALA A 69 -11.45 -33.40 -13.34
CA ALA A 69 -12.14 -32.40 -12.54
C ALA A 69 -12.52 -32.92 -11.16
N GLU A 70 -12.73 -31.99 -10.23
CA GLU A 70 -13.11 -32.31 -8.85
C GLU A 70 -13.99 -31.22 -8.25
N PHE A 71 -14.68 -31.53 -7.15
CA PHE A 71 -15.33 -30.55 -6.31
C PHE A 71 -14.86 -30.65 -4.86
N LEU A 72 -14.88 -29.56 -4.17
CA LEU A 72 -14.54 -29.41 -2.75
C LEU A 72 -15.61 -28.59 -2.04
N ALA A 73 -15.77 -28.82 -0.74
CA ALA A 73 -16.55 -27.94 0.11
C ALA A 73 -15.85 -27.78 1.46
N SER A 74 -15.69 -26.54 1.88
CA SER A 74 -15.14 -26.16 3.18
C SER A 74 -16.12 -25.26 3.90
N GLY A 75 -16.32 -25.52 5.19
CA GLY A 75 -17.27 -24.77 6.01
C GLY A 75 -17.77 -25.61 7.16
N LYS A 76 -18.90 -25.21 7.72
CA LYS A 76 -19.49 -25.82 8.90
C LYS A 76 -20.84 -26.47 8.57
N ALA A 77 -21.28 -27.38 9.43
CA ALA A 77 -22.59 -28.02 9.34
C ALA A 77 -23.54 -27.54 10.43
N TRP A 78 -24.82 -27.41 10.10
CA TRP A 78 -25.91 -27.08 11.02
C TRP A 78 -27.06 -28.06 10.85
N SER A 79 -27.63 -28.54 11.98
CA SER A 79 -28.87 -29.29 11.93
C SER A 79 -30.06 -28.33 11.85
N HIS A 80 -30.88 -28.50 10.83
CA HIS A 80 -32.15 -27.77 10.67
C HIS A 80 -33.37 -28.64 11.12
N ASP A 81 -33.13 -29.82 11.69
CA ASP A 81 -34.16 -30.68 12.26
C ASP A 81 -34.26 -30.47 13.76
N ALA A 82 -35.32 -29.80 14.20
CA ALA A 82 -35.58 -29.57 15.60
C ALA A 82 -35.83 -30.83 16.43
N GLN A 83 -36.15 -31.97 15.77
CA GLN A 83 -36.38 -33.26 16.45
C GLN A 83 -35.05 -34.04 16.60
N GLN A 84 -34.07 -33.78 15.78
CA GLN A 84 -32.76 -34.43 15.82
C GLN A 84 -31.62 -33.39 15.71
N PRO A 85 -31.54 -32.46 16.65
CA PRO A 85 -30.54 -31.38 16.57
C PRO A 85 -29.08 -31.84 16.71
N GLU A 86 -28.89 -33.06 17.27
CA GLU A 86 -27.58 -33.65 17.54
C GLU A 86 -26.92 -34.30 16.32
N ARG A 87 -27.59 -34.38 15.16
CA ARG A 87 -27.01 -34.92 13.94
C ARG A 87 -27.68 -34.36 12.68
N CYS A 88 -26.93 -34.28 11.62
CA CYS A 88 -27.48 -33.96 10.29
C CYS A 88 -26.72 -34.68 9.17
N ALA A 89 -27.40 -34.88 8.05
CA ALA A 89 -26.80 -35.39 6.83
C ALA A 89 -26.29 -34.20 5.99
N VAL A 90 -24.98 -34.08 5.81
CA VAL A 90 -24.38 -33.11 4.86
C VAL A 90 -24.36 -33.77 3.48
N LEU A 91 -24.89 -33.05 2.50
CA LEU A 91 -24.89 -33.45 1.08
C LEU A 91 -24.18 -32.39 0.26
N VAL A 92 -23.27 -32.80 -0.61
CA VAL A 92 -22.76 -31.96 -1.70
C VAL A 92 -22.91 -32.71 -3.01
N SER A 93 -23.69 -32.15 -3.92
CA SER A 93 -23.92 -32.68 -5.28
C SER A 93 -23.47 -31.66 -6.29
N VAL A 94 -22.65 -32.06 -7.28
CA VAL A 94 -22.17 -31.21 -8.37
C VAL A 94 -22.24 -32.00 -9.66
N ALA A 95 -22.89 -31.46 -10.68
CA ALA A 95 -23.07 -32.13 -11.99
C ALA A 95 -23.55 -33.59 -11.88
N GLY A 96 -24.40 -33.90 -10.88
CA GLY A 96 -24.94 -35.23 -10.63
C GLY A 96 -24.01 -36.14 -9.86
N LYS A 97 -22.80 -35.76 -9.50
CA LYS A 97 -21.93 -36.50 -8.59
C LYS A 97 -22.18 -36.03 -7.15
N GLU A 98 -22.45 -36.99 -6.26
CA GLU A 98 -22.88 -36.71 -4.88
C GLU A 98 -21.93 -37.27 -3.85
N LYS A 99 -21.77 -36.56 -2.75
CA LYS A 99 -21.12 -37.06 -1.54
C LYS A 99 -21.96 -36.73 -0.33
N HIS A 100 -22.19 -37.78 0.49
CA HIS A 100 -22.97 -37.72 1.71
C HIS A 100 -22.08 -37.96 2.91
N LEU A 101 -22.20 -37.13 3.92
CA LEU A 101 -21.55 -37.31 5.22
C LEU A 101 -22.57 -37.22 6.34
N LEU A 102 -22.37 -38.00 7.38
CA LEU A 102 -23.11 -37.86 8.63
C LEU A 102 -22.28 -36.96 9.55
N VAL A 103 -22.85 -35.85 9.97
CA VAL A 103 -22.24 -34.95 10.98
C VAL A 103 -23.02 -35.12 12.26
N THR A 104 -22.29 -35.44 13.34
CA THR A 104 -22.83 -35.60 14.69
C THR A 104 -22.16 -34.62 15.62
N GLY A 105 -22.89 -34.08 16.58
CA GLY A 105 -22.35 -33.18 17.58
C GLY A 105 -21.28 -33.85 18.44
N LYS A 106 -20.56 -33.03 19.21
CA LYS A 106 -19.45 -33.47 20.05
C LYS A 106 -19.87 -34.55 21.02
N ARG A 107 -19.17 -35.71 20.99
CA ARG A 107 -19.42 -36.87 21.85
C ARG A 107 -18.12 -37.60 22.14
N ALA A 108 -18.09 -38.36 23.23
CA ALA A 108 -16.92 -39.12 23.67
C ALA A 108 -17.30 -40.49 24.24
N TRP A 109 -16.35 -41.39 24.21
CA TRP A 109 -16.41 -42.65 24.92
C TRP A 109 -15.94 -42.47 26.38
N VAL A 110 -16.78 -42.91 27.32
CA VAL A 110 -16.47 -42.90 28.73
C VAL A 110 -16.81 -44.28 29.29
N GLN A 111 -15.82 -45.03 29.73
CA GLN A 111 -15.98 -46.39 30.29
C GLN A 111 -16.80 -47.33 29.37
N GLY A 112 -16.49 -47.33 28.08
CA GLY A 112 -17.17 -48.17 27.09
C GLY A 112 -18.57 -47.71 26.65
N ARG A 113 -19.01 -46.53 27.14
CA ARG A 113 -20.33 -45.98 26.75
C ARG A 113 -20.13 -44.63 26.04
N MET A 114 -20.88 -44.42 24.98
CA MET A 114 -20.91 -43.16 24.29
C MET A 114 -21.73 -42.12 25.08
N THR A 115 -21.21 -40.91 25.23
CA THR A 115 -21.99 -39.78 25.78
C THR A 115 -23.07 -39.35 24.79
N GLU A 116 -24.11 -38.70 25.27
CA GLU A 116 -25.07 -38.03 24.39
C GLU A 116 -24.38 -36.96 23.57
N PRO A 117 -24.64 -36.91 22.22
CA PRO A 117 -24.04 -35.91 21.39
C PRO A 117 -24.63 -34.52 21.63
N ALA A 118 -23.79 -33.50 21.52
CA ALA A 118 -24.25 -32.10 21.53
C ALA A 118 -25.04 -31.77 20.26
N ALA A 119 -25.71 -30.62 20.22
CA ALA A 119 -26.35 -30.14 19.02
C ALA A 119 -25.30 -29.81 17.91
N VAL A 120 -25.69 -29.98 16.65
CA VAL A 120 -24.88 -29.62 15.48
C VAL A 120 -25.16 -28.16 15.13
N GLU A 121 -24.40 -27.26 15.74
CA GLU A 121 -24.48 -25.82 15.54
C GLU A 121 -23.11 -25.28 15.10
N GLY A 122 -22.83 -25.37 13.80
CA GLY A 122 -21.55 -24.89 13.23
C GLY A 122 -20.39 -25.87 13.43
N VAL A 123 -20.60 -27.17 13.27
CA VAL A 123 -19.55 -28.20 13.34
C VAL A 123 -18.71 -28.15 12.07
N PRO A 124 -17.36 -27.94 12.13
CA PRO A 124 -16.51 -27.91 10.95
C PRO A 124 -16.48 -29.25 10.20
N VAL A 125 -16.69 -29.21 8.88
CA VAL A 125 -16.69 -30.41 8.02
C VAL A 125 -15.32 -30.55 7.37
N ASN A 126 -14.32 -30.90 8.18
CA ASN A 126 -12.93 -31.06 7.75
C ASN A 126 -12.28 -32.33 8.29
N TRP A 127 -11.06 -32.63 7.84
CA TRP A 127 -10.33 -33.85 8.20
C TRP A 127 -9.96 -33.94 9.70
N ARG A 128 -9.85 -32.79 10.41
CA ARG A 128 -9.60 -32.77 11.88
C ARG A 128 -10.75 -33.31 12.69
N HIS A 129 -11.98 -33.25 12.16
CA HIS A 129 -13.20 -33.74 12.81
C HIS A 129 -13.62 -35.13 12.32
N ALA A 130 -12.92 -35.68 11.33
CA ALA A 130 -13.10 -37.04 10.84
C ALA A 130 -12.32 -38.05 11.67
N TYR A 131 -12.61 -39.34 11.45
CA TYR A 131 -11.87 -40.41 12.11
C TYR A 131 -10.38 -40.36 11.79
N GLY A 132 -9.52 -40.52 12.81
CA GLY A 132 -8.07 -40.48 12.66
C GLY A 132 -7.36 -40.25 14.00
N GLY A 133 -6.07 -39.97 13.94
CA GLY A 133 -5.21 -39.66 15.07
C GLY A 133 -3.74 -39.81 14.69
N PRO A 134 -2.78 -39.37 15.57
CA PRO A 134 -1.34 -39.30 15.25
C PRO A 134 -0.74 -40.60 14.65
N ASP A 135 -1.20 -41.77 15.09
CA ASP A 135 -0.71 -43.07 14.62
C ASP A 135 -1.53 -43.63 13.46
N PHE A 136 -2.52 -42.92 12.97
CA PHE A 136 -3.38 -43.33 11.89
C PHE A 136 -2.98 -42.66 10.57
N ALA A 137 -2.15 -43.37 9.75
CA ALA A 137 -1.51 -42.79 8.56
C ALA A 137 -2.47 -42.19 7.53
N GLU A 138 -3.72 -42.71 7.41
CA GLU A 138 -4.71 -42.18 6.47
C GLU A 138 -5.25 -40.79 6.84
N ASN A 139 -5.30 -40.49 8.17
CA ASN A 139 -5.73 -39.18 8.69
C ASN A 139 -5.06 -38.88 10.05
N PRO A 140 -3.81 -38.45 10.10
CA PRO A 140 -3.08 -38.25 11.34
C PRO A 140 -3.58 -37.05 12.19
N VAL A 141 -4.39 -36.18 11.61
CA VAL A 141 -4.96 -35.00 12.33
C VAL A 141 -6.36 -35.24 12.87
N GLY A 142 -6.96 -36.39 12.58
CA GLY A 142 -8.34 -36.75 12.94
C GLY A 142 -8.53 -37.11 14.42
N LEU A 143 -9.74 -37.53 14.75
CA LEU A 143 -10.18 -37.89 16.11
C LEU A 143 -10.56 -39.38 16.19
N GLY A 144 -10.35 -39.98 17.35
CA GLY A 144 -10.89 -41.31 17.68
C GLY A 144 -9.96 -42.51 17.50
N ALA A 145 -8.80 -42.38 16.82
CA ALA A 145 -7.86 -43.48 16.66
C ALA A 145 -6.84 -43.62 17.79
N ALA A 146 -6.43 -42.51 18.44
CA ALA A 146 -5.43 -42.52 19.52
C ALA A 146 -6.08 -42.24 20.88
N VAL A 147 -5.59 -42.87 21.93
CA VAL A 147 -5.97 -42.62 23.32
C VAL A 147 -4.75 -42.68 24.20
N GLY A 148 -4.46 -41.59 24.94
CA GLY A 148 -3.55 -41.62 26.06
C GLY A 148 -4.20 -42.36 27.28
N GLU A 149 -3.38 -42.97 28.15
CA GLU A 149 -3.91 -43.63 29.37
C GLU A 149 -4.64 -42.58 30.23
N GLY A 150 -5.94 -42.82 30.48
CA GLY A 150 -6.79 -41.96 31.31
C GLY A 150 -7.42 -40.76 30.62
N GLU A 151 -7.22 -40.56 29.32
CA GLU A 151 -7.82 -39.49 28.56
C GLU A 151 -9.19 -39.84 27.99
N LEU A 152 -10.04 -38.82 27.84
CA LEU A 152 -11.34 -38.92 27.20
C LEU A 152 -11.17 -39.24 25.70
N ARG A 153 -11.78 -40.34 25.24
CA ARG A 153 -11.73 -40.68 23.82
C ARG A 153 -12.81 -39.95 23.03
N TRP A 154 -12.47 -38.90 22.36
CA TRP A 154 -13.40 -38.21 21.48
C TRP A 154 -13.75 -39.05 20.26
N ALA A 155 -15.04 -39.16 19.94
CA ALA A 155 -15.51 -39.81 18.73
C ALA A 155 -15.45 -38.82 17.55
N PRO A 156 -15.25 -39.32 16.29
CA PRO A 156 -15.30 -38.46 15.12
C PRO A 156 -16.69 -37.81 15.00
N GLN A 157 -16.68 -36.55 14.58
CA GLN A 157 -17.90 -35.78 14.33
C GLN A 157 -18.37 -35.90 12.89
N VAL A 158 -17.43 -36.11 11.95
CA VAL A 158 -17.68 -36.26 10.52
C VAL A 158 -17.39 -37.71 10.12
N GLU A 159 -18.38 -38.40 9.62
CA GLU A 159 -18.30 -39.82 9.29
C GLU A 159 -18.93 -40.09 7.92
N ALA A 160 -18.50 -41.17 7.25
CA ALA A 160 -19.19 -41.67 6.09
C ALA A 160 -20.55 -42.28 6.49
N PHE A 161 -21.54 -42.23 5.60
CA PHE A 161 -22.88 -42.74 5.91
C PHE A 161 -22.91 -44.28 6.11
N ASP A 162 -22.07 -44.98 5.38
CA ASP A 162 -21.96 -46.43 5.31
C ASP A 162 -20.91 -47.05 6.22
N ASP A 163 -20.04 -46.20 6.84
CA ASP A 163 -18.93 -46.67 7.67
C ASP A 163 -18.70 -45.73 8.84
N ARG A 164 -19.19 -46.09 10.02
CA ARG A 164 -19.25 -45.29 11.25
C ARG A 164 -18.62 -45.98 12.43
N MET A 165 -18.13 -45.22 13.36
CA MET A 165 -17.61 -45.76 14.63
C MET A 165 -18.75 -46.16 15.56
N THR A 166 -18.99 -47.44 15.68
CA THR A 166 -20.12 -48.01 16.44
C THR A 166 -19.73 -48.49 17.84
N HIS A 167 -18.44 -48.65 18.14
CA HIS A 167 -17.91 -49.05 19.45
C HIS A 167 -16.57 -48.42 19.72
N GLU A 168 -16.15 -48.36 20.98
CA GLU A 168 -14.98 -47.61 21.48
C GLU A 168 -13.68 -47.93 20.71
N HIS A 169 -13.47 -49.18 20.33
CA HIS A 169 -12.29 -49.63 19.56
C HIS A 169 -12.57 -49.81 18.09
N GLY A 170 -13.69 -49.28 17.61
CA GLY A 170 -14.04 -49.34 16.18
C GLY A 170 -13.07 -48.54 15.34
N VAL A 171 -12.80 -49.07 14.13
CA VAL A 171 -12.05 -48.40 13.09
C VAL A 171 -13.03 -48.10 11.95
N CYS A 172 -13.06 -46.87 11.49
CA CYS A 172 -13.83 -46.48 10.31
C CYS A 172 -13.01 -45.67 9.35
N ARG A 173 -13.45 -45.58 8.11
CA ARG A 173 -12.78 -44.82 7.05
C ARG A 173 -12.90 -43.31 7.29
N PRO A 174 -11.78 -42.55 7.24
CA PRO A 174 -11.88 -41.10 7.29
C PRO A 174 -12.70 -40.54 6.13
N ALA A 175 -13.58 -39.60 6.41
CA ALA A 175 -14.44 -38.98 5.41
C ALA A 175 -14.43 -37.44 5.58
N GLY A 176 -14.35 -36.73 4.49
CA GLY A 176 -14.31 -35.25 4.49
C GLY A 176 -14.65 -34.70 3.12
N LEU A 177 -14.92 -33.42 3.03
CA LEU A 177 -15.22 -32.67 1.81
C LEU A 177 -14.14 -31.65 1.44
N SER A 178 -13.30 -31.27 2.42
CA SER A 178 -12.22 -30.30 2.26
C SER A 178 -11.00 -30.91 1.55
N ALA A 179 -10.05 -30.03 1.22
CA ALA A 179 -8.79 -30.44 0.59
C ALA A 179 -7.98 -31.40 1.47
N ILE A 180 -7.18 -32.24 0.83
CA ILE A 180 -6.18 -33.09 1.48
C ILE A 180 -4.81 -32.45 1.24
N SER A 181 -4.07 -32.14 2.30
CA SER A 181 -2.73 -31.61 2.19
C SER A 181 -1.81 -32.50 1.35
N PRO A 182 -0.95 -31.95 0.48
CA PRO A 182 -0.04 -32.71 -0.38
C PRO A 182 0.99 -33.53 0.40
N ILE A 183 1.31 -33.16 1.64
CA ILE A 183 2.26 -33.91 2.49
C ILE A 183 1.61 -35.05 3.27
N ARG A 184 0.28 -35.16 3.26
CA ARG A 184 -0.40 -36.26 3.95
C ARG A 184 -0.15 -37.59 3.24
N PRO A 185 0.11 -38.66 3.99
CA PRO A 185 0.48 -39.95 3.42
C PRO A 185 -0.48 -40.47 2.33
N ARG A 186 -1.79 -40.23 2.49
CA ARG A 186 -2.82 -40.61 1.53
C ARG A 186 -2.62 -39.96 0.14
N ARG A 187 -2.16 -38.69 0.09
CA ARG A 187 -1.90 -37.97 -1.16
C ARG A 187 -0.42 -38.06 -1.55
N PHE A 188 0.49 -38.00 -0.58
CA PHE A 188 1.93 -38.02 -0.79
C PHE A 188 2.42 -39.27 -1.52
N LYS A 189 1.80 -40.43 -1.29
CA LYS A 189 2.12 -41.69 -2.02
C LYS A 189 1.94 -41.59 -3.55
N LEU A 190 1.19 -40.60 -4.04
CA LEU A 190 1.01 -40.35 -5.46
C LEU A 190 2.15 -39.44 -6.04
N SER A 191 3.02 -38.85 -5.21
CA SER A 191 4.10 -37.97 -5.67
C SER A 191 5.20 -38.70 -6.45
N GLY A 192 5.19 -40.01 -6.44
CA GLY A 192 6.18 -40.84 -7.08
C GLY A 192 7.40 -41.12 -6.19
N GLU A 193 8.36 -41.87 -6.73
CA GLU A 193 9.57 -42.26 -6.06
C GLU A 193 10.72 -41.40 -6.54
N PHE A 194 11.44 -40.77 -5.58
CA PHE A 194 12.63 -39.96 -5.80
C PHE A 194 13.85 -40.88 -5.55
N ASP A 195 14.41 -41.46 -6.60
CA ASP A 195 15.59 -42.29 -6.49
C ASP A 195 16.86 -41.49 -6.14
N PRO A 196 17.95 -42.11 -5.69
CA PRO A 196 19.21 -41.40 -5.33
C PRO A 196 19.87 -40.63 -6.47
N SER A 197 19.53 -40.93 -7.74
CA SER A 197 20.05 -40.21 -8.91
C SER A 197 19.17 -39.00 -9.29
N TRP A 198 17.97 -38.87 -8.72
CA TRP A 198 17.06 -37.80 -9.04
C TRP A 198 17.65 -36.41 -8.77
N PRO A 199 18.40 -36.15 -7.66
CA PRO A 199 19.02 -34.84 -7.42
C PRO A 199 19.97 -34.38 -8.53
N GLU A 200 20.61 -35.37 -9.20
CA GLU A 200 21.58 -35.09 -10.27
C GLU A 200 20.95 -35.00 -11.67
N LYS A 201 19.84 -35.74 -11.92
CA LYS A 201 19.30 -35.95 -13.26
C LYS A 201 17.85 -35.48 -13.41
N GLY A 202 17.11 -35.45 -12.33
CA GLY A 202 15.66 -35.19 -12.33
C GLY A 202 15.26 -33.84 -11.73
N PHE A 203 16.06 -33.30 -10.80
CA PHE A 203 15.80 -32.02 -10.16
C PHE A 203 15.92 -30.85 -11.17
N PRO A 204 15.00 -29.84 -11.15
CA PRO A 204 13.85 -29.67 -10.25
C PRO A 204 12.54 -30.33 -10.71
N GLY A 205 12.59 -31.25 -11.66
CA GLY A 205 11.44 -31.91 -12.27
C GLY A 205 10.71 -32.88 -11.34
N PHE A 206 9.52 -33.28 -11.74
CA PHE A 206 8.79 -34.36 -11.09
C PHE A 206 9.36 -35.72 -11.50
N PRO A 207 9.32 -36.74 -10.60
CA PRO A 207 9.78 -38.09 -10.93
C PRO A 207 8.84 -38.71 -12.01
N ASP A 208 9.41 -39.58 -12.86
CA ASP A 208 8.63 -40.24 -13.93
C ASP A 208 7.52 -41.13 -13.40
N THR A 209 7.61 -41.61 -12.17
CA THR A 209 6.64 -42.44 -11.45
C THR A 209 5.50 -41.62 -10.79
N LEU A 210 5.51 -40.27 -10.93
CA LEU A 210 4.45 -39.44 -10.42
C LEU A 210 3.08 -39.86 -11.01
N ASP A 211 2.11 -40.11 -10.13
CA ASP A 211 0.71 -40.18 -10.53
C ASP A 211 0.12 -38.76 -10.60
N PRO A 212 -0.35 -38.32 -11.79
CA PRO A 212 -0.92 -36.96 -11.93
C PRO A 212 -2.09 -36.65 -10.98
N HIS A 213 -2.79 -37.67 -10.42
CA HIS A 213 -3.81 -37.43 -9.39
C HIS A 213 -3.27 -36.88 -8.09
N PHE A 214 -1.94 -36.81 -7.93
CA PHE A 214 -1.30 -36.05 -6.86
C PHE A 214 -1.74 -34.57 -6.85
N PHE A 215 -2.06 -33.99 -8.01
CA PHE A 215 -2.50 -32.61 -8.12
C PHE A 215 -3.97 -32.38 -7.78
N ASN A 216 -4.79 -33.43 -7.71
CA ASN A 216 -6.15 -33.36 -7.19
C ASN A 216 -6.12 -33.15 -5.67
N ALA A 217 -6.80 -32.12 -5.19
CA ALA A 217 -6.85 -31.78 -3.75
C ALA A 217 -7.96 -32.52 -3.01
N ALA A 218 -9.03 -32.90 -3.71
CA ALA A 218 -10.17 -33.64 -3.17
C ALA A 218 -9.87 -35.11 -2.98
N SER A 219 -10.68 -35.80 -2.18
CA SER A 219 -10.64 -37.26 -2.10
C SER A 219 -11.19 -37.93 -3.39
N PRO A 220 -10.74 -39.15 -3.72
CA PRO A 220 -11.08 -39.80 -4.99
C PRO A 220 -12.60 -39.93 -5.29
N ASP A 221 -13.43 -39.99 -4.29
CA ASP A 221 -14.90 -40.03 -4.41
C ASP A 221 -15.51 -38.69 -4.87
N GLN A 222 -14.73 -37.61 -4.89
CA GLN A 222 -15.11 -36.27 -5.40
C GLN A 222 -14.53 -36.01 -6.81
N TRP A 223 -13.74 -36.91 -7.40
CA TRP A 223 -13.15 -36.74 -8.73
C TRP A 223 -14.14 -37.16 -9.83
N PHE A 224 -14.21 -36.39 -10.90
CA PHE A 224 -14.93 -36.75 -12.12
C PHE A 224 -14.04 -37.60 -13.01
N THR A 225 -13.85 -38.86 -12.65
CA THR A 225 -12.94 -39.78 -13.36
C THR A 225 -13.26 -39.85 -14.85
N GLY A 226 -12.25 -39.61 -15.70
CA GLY A 226 -12.42 -39.57 -17.15
C GLY A 226 -12.97 -38.26 -17.73
N GLN A 227 -13.27 -37.27 -16.87
CA GLN A 227 -13.68 -35.92 -17.28
C GLN A 227 -12.62 -34.94 -16.82
N PRO A 228 -11.86 -34.32 -17.75
CA PRO A 228 -10.77 -33.40 -17.37
C PRO A 228 -11.26 -32.00 -16.93
N GLU A 229 -12.52 -31.70 -17.16
CA GLU A 229 -13.15 -30.41 -16.79
C GLU A 229 -14.59 -30.61 -16.32
N LEU A 230 -15.08 -29.68 -15.53
CA LEU A 230 -16.48 -29.60 -15.13
C LEU A 230 -17.33 -29.10 -16.29
N PRO A 231 -18.55 -29.62 -16.46
CA PRO A 231 -19.46 -29.10 -17.48
C PRO A 231 -19.84 -27.64 -17.18
N PRO A 232 -20.01 -26.81 -18.22
CA PRO A 232 -20.49 -25.45 -18.05
C PRO A 232 -21.85 -25.44 -17.32
N ARG A 233 -22.04 -24.44 -16.45
CA ARG A 233 -23.30 -24.27 -15.68
C ARG A 233 -23.71 -25.57 -14.96
N ALA A 234 -22.70 -26.29 -14.42
CA ALA A 234 -22.97 -27.51 -13.67
C ALA A 234 -23.93 -27.21 -12.52
N PRO A 235 -25.03 -27.94 -12.40
CA PRO A 235 -25.94 -27.80 -11.28
C PRO A 235 -25.26 -28.26 -9.99
N TYR A 236 -25.52 -27.54 -8.89
CA TYR A 236 -25.05 -27.93 -7.57
C TYR A 236 -26.19 -27.93 -6.55
N ARG A 237 -26.05 -28.76 -5.52
CA ARG A 237 -26.93 -28.82 -4.36
C ARG A 237 -26.11 -29.11 -3.09
N ILE A 238 -26.26 -28.27 -2.09
CA ILE A 238 -25.53 -28.40 -0.82
C ILE A 238 -26.52 -28.36 0.33
N GLY A 239 -26.54 -29.43 1.13
CA GLY A 239 -27.45 -29.58 2.26
C GLY A 239 -26.77 -29.45 3.60
N ASN A 240 -27.37 -28.71 4.53
CA ASN A 240 -26.99 -28.54 5.94
C ASN A 240 -25.61 -27.98 6.16
N MET A 241 -25.11 -27.12 5.25
CA MET A 241 -23.84 -26.38 5.37
C MET A 241 -24.01 -24.86 5.40
N HIS A 242 -25.20 -24.38 5.75
CA HIS A 242 -25.45 -22.93 5.91
C HIS A 242 -26.26 -22.68 7.18
N PRO A 243 -25.98 -21.63 7.98
CA PRO A 243 -26.62 -21.41 9.30
C PRO A 243 -28.12 -21.16 9.22
N GLN A 244 -28.63 -20.62 8.13
CA GLN A 244 -30.04 -20.21 8.00
C GLN A 244 -30.81 -21.01 6.93
N ARG A 245 -30.13 -21.62 5.98
CA ARG A 245 -30.72 -22.33 4.85
C ARG A 245 -30.35 -23.80 4.87
N ALA A 246 -31.34 -24.67 4.97
CA ALA A 246 -31.10 -26.11 4.97
C ALA A 246 -30.52 -26.62 3.64
N VAL A 247 -30.84 -25.98 2.54
CA VAL A 247 -30.36 -26.33 1.20
C VAL A 247 -29.96 -25.08 0.44
N LEU A 248 -28.78 -25.12 -0.18
CA LEU A 248 -28.32 -24.20 -1.21
C LEU A 248 -28.32 -24.98 -2.54
N GLU A 249 -28.97 -24.45 -3.56
CA GLU A 249 -28.96 -25.05 -4.88
C GLU A 249 -28.93 -24.00 -5.98
N GLY A 250 -28.33 -24.33 -7.11
CA GLY A 250 -28.16 -23.43 -8.23
C GLY A 250 -27.33 -24.09 -9.35
N GLU A 251 -26.81 -23.22 -10.20
CA GLU A 251 -25.87 -23.58 -11.26
C GLU A 251 -24.56 -22.82 -11.07
N LEU A 252 -23.44 -23.45 -11.41
CA LEU A 252 -22.14 -22.74 -11.48
C LEU A 252 -22.20 -21.64 -12.53
N PRO A 253 -21.45 -20.52 -12.32
CA PRO A 253 -21.36 -19.46 -13.32
C PRO A 253 -20.99 -19.97 -14.69
N GLY A 254 -21.70 -19.51 -15.73
CA GLY A 254 -21.38 -19.81 -17.12
C GLY A 254 -20.16 -19.04 -17.62
N TRP A 255 -19.04 -19.21 -16.93
CA TRP A 255 -17.77 -18.50 -17.23
C TRP A 255 -16.73 -19.44 -17.83
N ARG A 256 -15.86 -18.85 -18.64
CA ARG A 256 -14.68 -19.50 -19.22
C ARG A 256 -13.44 -18.73 -18.85
N GLY A 257 -12.49 -19.39 -18.20
CA GLY A 257 -11.16 -18.86 -18.00
C GLY A 257 -10.36 -18.83 -19.30
N ARG A 258 -9.65 -17.74 -19.54
CA ARG A 258 -8.70 -17.57 -20.65
C ARG A 258 -7.34 -17.15 -20.08
N CYS A 259 -6.28 -17.50 -20.76
CA CYS A 259 -4.94 -17.05 -20.40
C CYS A 259 -4.12 -16.88 -21.68
N PHE A 260 -3.44 -15.77 -21.79
CA PHE A 260 -2.61 -15.42 -22.95
C PHE A 260 -1.18 -15.21 -22.50
N ILE A 261 -0.24 -15.66 -23.32
CA ILE A 261 1.21 -15.38 -23.15
C ILE A 261 1.75 -14.69 -24.39
N ARG A 262 2.79 -13.88 -24.17
CA ARG A 262 3.64 -13.34 -25.22
C ARG A 262 5.08 -13.69 -24.93
N ARG A 263 5.81 -14.18 -25.95
CA ARG A 263 7.22 -14.51 -25.84
C ARG A 263 8.08 -13.28 -26.14
N HIS A 264 9.28 -13.25 -25.59
CA HIS A 264 10.23 -12.19 -25.93
C HIS A 264 10.54 -12.18 -27.43
N GLY A 265 10.47 -10.98 -28.04
CA GLY A 265 10.73 -10.78 -29.47
C GLY A 265 9.60 -11.22 -30.41
N GLU A 266 8.46 -11.65 -29.89
CA GLU A 266 7.28 -11.98 -30.68
C GLU A 266 6.14 -11.01 -30.41
N ASP A 267 5.47 -10.52 -31.48
CA ASP A 267 4.26 -9.70 -31.35
C ASP A 267 2.99 -10.54 -31.17
N ALA A 268 3.08 -11.84 -31.46
CA ALA A 268 1.95 -12.76 -31.42
C ALA A 268 1.53 -13.07 -29.97
N LEU A 269 0.22 -13.02 -29.73
CA LEU A 269 -0.38 -13.48 -28.48
C LEU A 269 -0.80 -14.95 -28.62
N GLU A 270 -0.23 -15.84 -27.81
CA GLU A 270 -0.53 -17.27 -27.76
C GLU A 270 -1.53 -17.53 -26.62
N GLU A 271 -2.57 -18.34 -26.87
CA GLU A 271 -3.54 -18.69 -25.83
C GLU A 271 -3.19 -20.03 -25.17
N ILE A 272 -3.09 -20.04 -23.86
CA ILE A 272 -3.05 -21.26 -23.04
C ILE A 272 -4.47 -21.77 -22.87
N ALA A 273 -4.75 -22.97 -23.37
CA ALA A 273 -6.05 -23.60 -23.17
C ALA A 273 -6.29 -23.95 -21.70
N LEU A 274 -7.21 -23.24 -21.07
CA LEU A 274 -7.61 -23.49 -19.68
C LEU A 274 -8.83 -24.41 -19.63
N ARG A 275 -8.86 -25.30 -18.63
CA ARG A 275 -9.97 -26.19 -18.29
C ARG A 275 -10.50 -25.86 -16.92
N HIS A 276 -11.80 -25.84 -16.70
CA HIS A 276 -12.43 -25.69 -15.39
C HIS A 276 -12.27 -26.98 -14.59
N THR A 277 -11.22 -27.06 -13.78
CA THR A 277 -10.83 -28.31 -13.10
C THR A 277 -11.40 -28.44 -11.69
N THR A 278 -11.74 -27.34 -11.02
CA THR A 278 -12.17 -27.40 -9.62
C THR A 278 -13.28 -26.39 -9.33
N ALA A 279 -14.35 -26.86 -8.67
CA ALA A 279 -15.32 -26.03 -8.00
C ALA A 279 -15.18 -26.22 -6.48
N TRP A 280 -14.80 -25.19 -5.76
CA TRP A 280 -14.62 -25.23 -4.32
C TRP A 280 -15.63 -24.33 -3.63
N PHE A 281 -16.55 -24.91 -2.90
CA PHE A 281 -17.65 -24.23 -2.25
C PHE A 281 -17.33 -23.85 -0.81
N PHE A 282 -17.79 -22.67 -0.41
CA PHE A 282 -17.80 -22.13 0.95
C PHE A 282 -19.25 -21.79 1.34
N PRO A 283 -20.06 -22.80 1.65
CA PRO A 283 -21.52 -22.65 1.73
C PRO A 283 -21.98 -21.70 2.84
N ASP A 284 -21.30 -21.73 3.98
CA ASP A 284 -21.58 -20.85 5.13
C ASP A 284 -21.29 -19.36 4.85
N ARG A 285 -20.55 -19.08 3.79
CA ARG A 285 -20.20 -17.74 3.30
C ARG A 285 -20.91 -17.37 2.00
N GLU A 286 -21.67 -18.31 1.42
CA GLU A 286 -22.31 -18.17 0.11
C GLU A 286 -21.32 -17.81 -1.00
N ARG A 287 -20.16 -18.52 -1.04
CA ARG A 287 -19.08 -18.27 -1.99
C ARG A 287 -18.66 -19.56 -2.70
N VAL A 288 -18.13 -19.38 -3.90
CA VAL A 288 -17.52 -20.44 -4.69
C VAL A 288 -16.23 -19.97 -5.34
N LEU A 289 -15.22 -20.80 -5.31
CA LEU A 289 -13.98 -20.65 -6.06
C LEU A 289 -13.99 -21.57 -7.26
N LEU A 290 -13.84 -21.00 -8.46
CA LEU A 290 -13.65 -21.74 -9.70
C LEU A 290 -12.17 -21.67 -10.09
N ILE A 291 -11.55 -22.82 -10.32
CA ILE A 291 -10.15 -22.91 -10.73
C ILE A 291 -10.08 -23.40 -12.17
N PHE A 292 -9.46 -22.57 -13.01
CA PHE A 292 -9.19 -22.87 -14.41
C PHE A 292 -7.71 -23.15 -14.60
N GLN A 293 -7.35 -24.33 -15.13
CA GLN A 293 -5.95 -24.74 -15.25
C GLN A 293 -5.56 -25.09 -16.67
N GLY A 294 -4.31 -24.77 -17.00
CA GLY A 294 -3.67 -25.12 -18.26
C GLY A 294 -2.15 -25.15 -18.10
N ALA A 295 -1.46 -25.51 -19.18
CA ALA A 295 -0.01 -25.45 -19.25
C ALA A 295 0.45 -25.09 -20.64
N ALA A 296 1.58 -24.37 -20.74
CA ALA A 296 2.27 -24.06 -21.98
C ALA A 296 3.72 -24.54 -21.94
N PRO A 297 4.30 -24.97 -23.07
CA PRO A 297 5.72 -25.26 -23.13
C PRO A 297 6.54 -23.99 -22.97
N ILE A 298 7.62 -24.05 -22.19
CA ILE A 298 8.60 -23.00 -21.99
C ILE A 298 9.98 -23.47 -22.40
N ALA A 299 10.83 -22.54 -22.81
CA ALA A 299 12.19 -22.84 -23.23
C ALA A 299 13.18 -22.82 -22.05
N THR A 300 12.88 -22.02 -21.01
CA THR A 300 13.71 -21.87 -19.80
C THR A 300 13.01 -22.45 -18.59
N ASP A 301 13.78 -22.85 -17.57
CA ASP A 301 13.25 -23.47 -16.35
C ASP A 301 12.54 -22.50 -15.40
N ASP A 302 12.70 -21.19 -15.63
CA ASP A 302 12.09 -20.10 -14.88
C ASP A 302 10.99 -19.34 -15.67
N ALA A 303 10.68 -19.79 -16.89
CA ALA A 303 9.77 -19.12 -17.83
C ALA A 303 10.20 -17.71 -18.25
N SER A 304 11.51 -17.42 -18.22
CA SER A 304 12.06 -16.15 -18.68
C SER A 304 11.98 -15.91 -20.18
N ASP A 305 11.69 -16.96 -20.97
CA ASP A 305 11.34 -16.82 -22.39
C ASP A 305 9.99 -16.13 -22.62
N LEU A 306 9.18 -15.98 -21.57
CA LEU A 306 7.90 -15.29 -21.64
C LEU A 306 8.05 -13.84 -21.16
N GLU A 307 7.60 -12.91 -21.98
CA GLU A 307 7.55 -11.49 -21.63
C GLU A 307 6.35 -11.16 -20.75
N VAL A 308 5.17 -11.66 -21.15
CA VAL A 308 3.89 -11.34 -20.49
C VAL A 308 3.04 -12.58 -20.35
N ILE A 309 2.30 -12.63 -19.24
CA ILE A 309 1.14 -13.51 -19.04
C ILE A 309 -0.07 -12.69 -18.62
N MET A 310 -1.23 -12.96 -19.26
CA MET A 310 -2.44 -12.18 -19.08
C MET A 310 -3.66 -13.10 -18.93
N PRO A 311 -4.15 -13.36 -17.70
CA PRO A 311 -5.40 -14.09 -17.47
C PRO A 311 -6.61 -13.20 -17.74
N ALA A 312 -7.69 -13.82 -18.18
CA ALA A 312 -8.99 -13.21 -18.40
C ALA A 312 -10.12 -14.17 -18.06
N LEU A 313 -11.31 -13.62 -17.91
CA LEU A 313 -12.55 -14.36 -17.74
C LEU A 313 -13.58 -13.82 -18.74
N GLU A 314 -14.34 -14.70 -19.36
CA GLU A 314 -15.44 -14.31 -20.26
C GLU A 314 -16.69 -15.13 -19.95
N THR A 315 -17.85 -14.63 -20.38
CA THR A 315 -19.09 -15.43 -20.35
C THR A 315 -19.14 -16.31 -21.58
N LEU A 316 -19.68 -17.51 -21.44
CA LEU A 316 -19.87 -18.43 -22.56
C LEU A 316 -20.79 -17.87 -23.64
N ASP A 317 -21.73 -17.01 -23.24
CA ASP A 317 -22.73 -16.41 -24.13
C ASP A 317 -22.17 -15.23 -24.96
N CYS A 318 -21.08 -14.60 -24.50
CA CYS A 318 -20.47 -13.44 -25.15
C CYS A 318 -18.94 -13.59 -25.21
N PRO A 319 -18.41 -14.52 -26.04
CA PRO A 319 -16.98 -14.70 -26.19
C PRO A 319 -16.35 -13.48 -26.87
N ARG A 320 -15.14 -13.10 -26.45
CA ARG A 320 -14.34 -12.02 -27.02
C ARG A 320 -13.33 -12.59 -28.00
N ASP A 321 -13.05 -11.86 -29.06
CA ASP A 321 -12.05 -12.26 -30.05
C ASP A 321 -10.61 -12.01 -29.57
N LEU A 322 -9.62 -12.60 -30.25
CA LEU A 322 -8.22 -12.43 -29.90
C LEU A 322 -7.76 -10.96 -30.08
N ALA A 323 -8.35 -10.23 -31.05
CA ALA A 323 -8.02 -8.84 -31.30
C ALA A 323 -8.35 -7.94 -30.10
N HIS A 324 -9.42 -8.25 -29.33
CA HIS A 324 -9.75 -7.57 -28.10
C HIS A 324 -8.60 -7.69 -27.06
N TYR A 325 -8.06 -8.89 -26.89
CA TYR A 325 -6.98 -9.15 -25.93
C TYR A 325 -5.64 -8.54 -26.38
N GLN A 326 -5.35 -8.57 -27.68
CA GLN A 326 -4.17 -7.87 -28.25
C GLN A 326 -4.25 -6.36 -27.99
N HIS A 327 -5.42 -5.75 -28.20
CA HIS A 327 -5.64 -4.34 -27.92
C HIS A 327 -5.52 -4.01 -26.43
N THR A 328 -6.05 -4.88 -25.57
CA THR A 328 -5.94 -4.74 -24.11
C THR A 328 -4.48 -4.82 -23.67
N LEU A 329 -3.72 -5.77 -24.22
CA LEU A 329 -2.29 -5.90 -23.96
C LEU A 329 -1.53 -4.63 -24.37
N ALA A 330 -1.76 -4.14 -25.59
CA ALA A 330 -1.10 -2.94 -26.11
C ALA A 330 -1.31 -1.71 -25.21
N ARG A 331 -2.45 -1.58 -24.53
CA ARG A 331 -2.74 -0.50 -23.59
C ARG A 331 -2.05 -0.66 -22.24
N ARG A 332 -1.83 -1.91 -21.78
CA ARG A 332 -1.28 -2.20 -20.45
C ARG A 332 0.24 -2.32 -20.43
N LEU A 333 0.89 -2.43 -21.59
CA LEU A 333 2.34 -2.60 -21.73
C LEU A 333 3.17 -1.35 -21.39
N PRO A 334 2.80 -0.13 -21.87
CA PRO A 334 3.57 1.06 -21.56
C PRO A 334 3.70 1.29 -20.06
N ARG A 335 4.93 1.52 -19.55
CA ARG A 335 5.18 1.67 -18.10
C ARG A 335 4.33 2.80 -17.49
N GLU A 336 4.30 3.98 -18.10
CA GLU A 336 3.59 5.14 -17.52
C GLU A 336 2.07 5.11 -17.72
N GLU A 337 1.61 4.79 -18.92
CA GLU A 337 0.17 4.79 -19.22
C GLU A 337 -0.51 3.48 -18.85
N GLY A 338 0.23 2.36 -18.88
CA GLY A 338 -0.28 1.02 -18.60
C GLY A 338 -0.78 0.87 -17.16
N ALA A 339 -0.18 1.57 -16.21
CA ALA A 339 -0.61 1.58 -14.81
C ALA A 339 -2.07 2.03 -14.64
N LEU A 340 -2.53 3.01 -15.43
CA LEU A 340 -3.92 3.47 -15.41
C LEU A 340 -4.89 2.40 -15.91
N TYR A 341 -4.47 1.56 -16.87
CA TYR A 341 -5.28 0.47 -17.41
C TYR A 341 -5.21 -0.80 -16.56
N ALA A 342 -4.21 -0.93 -15.67
CA ALA A 342 -4.09 -2.09 -14.78
C ALA A 342 -5.30 -2.24 -13.85
N LEU A 343 -5.92 -1.14 -13.44
CA LEU A 343 -7.10 -1.10 -12.57
C LEU A 343 -8.43 -1.23 -13.35
N ARG A 344 -8.38 -1.32 -14.68
CA ARG A 344 -9.56 -1.44 -15.53
C ARG A 344 -9.94 -2.90 -15.75
N ASP A 345 -10.75 -3.45 -14.87
CA ASP A 345 -11.13 -4.87 -14.89
C ASP A 345 -12.01 -5.25 -16.07
N LYS A 346 -12.89 -4.36 -16.53
CA LYS A 346 -13.84 -4.64 -17.63
C LYS A 346 -13.20 -5.06 -18.96
N ASP A 347 -11.92 -4.79 -19.14
CA ASP A 347 -11.19 -5.24 -20.34
C ASP A 347 -10.88 -6.74 -20.29
N LEU A 348 -10.78 -7.36 -19.10
CA LEU A 348 -10.37 -8.75 -18.90
C LEU A 348 -11.42 -9.62 -18.21
N VAL A 349 -12.47 -9.03 -17.62
CA VAL A 349 -13.58 -9.78 -17.00
C VAL A 349 -14.91 -9.26 -17.52
N PRO A 350 -16.01 -10.08 -17.48
CA PRO A 350 -17.31 -9.65 -17.98
C PRO A 350 -17.94 -8.59 -17.05
N GLU A 351 -18.45 -7.50 -17.62
CA GLU A 351 -19.14 -6.43 -16.87
C GLU A 351 -20.34 -6.98 -16.08
N SER A 352 -21.04 -7.97 -16.62
CA SER A 352 -22.19 -8.62 -15.94
C SER A 352 -21.83 -9.34 -14.64
N ALA A 353 -20.55 -9.67 -14.46
CA ALA A 353 -20.03 -10.33 -13.26
C ALA A 353 -19.41 -9.34 -12.26
N MET A 354 -19.42 -8.03 -12.57
CA MET A 354 -18.80 -7.03 -11.72
C MET A 354 -19.83 -6.23 -10.92
N ARG A 355 -19.50 -5.91 -9.68
CA ARG A 355 -20.06 -4.81 -8.91
C ARG A 355 -18.96 -3.80 -8.63
N GLU A 356 -19.30 -2.57 -8.32
CA GLU A 356 -18.32 -1.55 -7.94
C GLU A 356 -17.52 -2.02 -6.72
N LEU A 357 -16.18 -1.93 -6.83
CA LEU A 357 -15.27 -2.29 -5.73
C LEU A 357 -15.22 -1.20 -4.67
N VAL A 358 -15.33 0.03 -5.10
CA VAL A 358 -15.29 1.23 -4.27
C VAL A 358 -16.39 2.15 -4.76
N ASP A 359 -17.26 2.57 -3.87
CA ASP A 359 -18.22 3.66 -4.17
C ASP A 359 -17.46 4.99 -4.18
N MET A 360 -17.04 5.39 -5.38
CA MET A 360 -16.29 6.63 -5.56
C MET A 360 -17.19 7.86 -5.35
N ASP A 361 -18.49 7.75 -5.56
CA ASP A 361 -19.44 8.85 -5.31
C ASP A 361 -19.52 9.13 -3.78
N GLU A 362 -19.45 8.11 -2.93
CA GLU A 362 -19.42 8.29 -1.48
C GLU A 362 -18.10 8.95 -1.03
N SER A 363 -16.97 8.55 -1.62
CA SER A 363 -15.65 9.12 -1.34
C SER A 363 -15.53 10.60 -1.74
N PHE A 364 -16.22 11.03 -2.81
CA PHE A 364 -16.24 12.41 -3.30
C PHE A 364 -17.45 13.21 -2.80
N SER A 365 -18.40 12.61 -2.11
CA SER A 365 -19.59 13.23 -1.53
C SER A 365 -19.53 13.42 -0.02
N THR A 366 -18.33 13.50 0.55
CA THR A 366 -18.18 13.77 1.98
C THR A 366 -18.94 15.07 2.34
N PRO A 367 -19.51 15.19 3.55
CA PRO A 367 -20.19 16.40 4.00
C PRO A 367 -19.37 17.67 3.79
N LEU A 368 -18.02 17.55 3.88
CA LEU A 368 -17.10 18.64 3.61
C LEU A 368 -17.15 19.10 2.14
N VAL A 369 -17.09 18.17 1.20
CA VAL A 369 -17.11 18.47 -0.24
C VAL A 369 -18.47 18.99 -0.68
N VAL A 370 -19.56 18.41 -0.17
CA VAL A 370 -20.93 18.89 -0.41
C VAL A 370 -21.10 20.32 0.11
N ASN A 371 -20.63 20.59 1.34
CA ASN A 371 -20.70 21.93 1.93
C ASN A 371 -19.81 22.95 1.19
N GLN A 372 -18.63 22.52 0.70
CA GLN A 372 -17.77 23.40 -0.11
C GLN A 372 -18.43 23.76 -1.44
N ARG A 373 -19.03 22.80 -2.15
CA ARG A 373 -19.79 23.04 -3.39
C ARG A 373 -20.96 23.99 -3.14
N GLN A 374 -21.72 23.73 -2.08
CA GLN A 374 -22.87 24.57 -1.74
C GLN A 374 -22.48 26.00 -1.35
N ARG A 375 -21.32 26.17 -0.69
CA ARG A 375 -20.74 27.50 -0.40
C ARG A 375 -20.27 28.21 -1.67
N ALA A 376 -19.62 27.50 -2.59
CA ALA A 376 -19.20 28.06 -3.88
C ALA A 376 -20.41 28.53 -4.70
N ASP A 377 -21.49 27.72 -4.76
CA ASP A 377 -22.73 28.05 -5.45
C ASP A 377 -23.47 29.22 -4.81
N ASN A 378 -23.43 29.33 -3.47
CA ASN A 378 -24.04 30.47 -2.77
C ASN A 378 -23.23 31.76 -3.04
N LEU A 379 -21.89 31.69 -2.92
CA LEU A 379 -21.00 32.82 -3.22
C LEU A 379 -21.17 33.32 -4.66
N ARG A 380 -21.28 32.36 -5.61
CA ARG A 380 -21.54 32.69 -7.01
C ARG A 380 -22.90 33.39 -7.20
N ARG A 381 -23.93 32.90 -6.55
CA ARG A 381 -25.28 33.55 -6.60
C ARG A 381 -25.21 34.96 -6.02
N ASP A 382 -24.62 35.13 -4.85
CA ASP A 382 -24.45 36.45 -4.23
C ASP A 382 -23.65 37.43 -5.12
N MET A 383 -22.62 36.92 -5.80
CA MET A 383 -21.82 37.73 -6.71
C MET A 383 -22.59 38.13 -7.96
N MET A 384 -23.39 37.22 -8.53
CA MET A 384 -24.24 37.50 -9.68
C MET A 384 -25.38 38.49 -9.33
N ASP A 385 -25.94 38.40 -8.15
CA ASP A 385 -26.98 39.35 -7.68
C ASP A 385 -26.38 40.75 -7.48
N ARG A 386 -25.15 40.87 -6.94
CA ARG A 386 -24.43 42.16 -6.85
C ARG A 386 -24.15 42.77 -8.23
N VAL A 387 -23.76 41.93 -9.21
CA VAL A 387 -23.54 42.38 -10.60
C VAL A 387 -24.83 42.92 -11.23
N LYS A 388 -25.96 42.24 -10.98
CA LYS A 388 -27.30 42.73 -11.40
C LYS A 388 -27.66 44.04 -10.73
N GLU A 389 -27.44 44.14 -9.41
CA GLU A 389 -27.71 45.39 -8.65
C GLU A 389 -26.83 46.56 -9.12
N ALA A 390 -25.60 46.27 -9.59
CA ALA A 390 -24.72 47.26 -10.19
C ALA A 390 -25.08 47.64 -11.63
N GLY A 391 -26.20 47.10 -12.20
CA GLY A 391 -26.66 47.35 -13.55
C GLY A 391 -25.81 46.77 -14.67
N GLN A 392 -24.96 45.79 -14.34
CA GLN A 392 -24.14 45.08 -15.30
C GLN A 392 -24.78 43.78 -15.73
N ASP A 393 -24.51 43.34 -16.96
CA ASP A 393 -25.03 42.08 -17.48
C ASP A 393 -24.29 40.89 -16.87
N PRO A 394 -24.94 40.04 -16.04
CA PRO A 394 -24.36 38.89 -15.42
C PRO A 394 -23.73 37.89 -16.40
N ALA A 395 -24.24 37.83 -17.63
CA ALA A 395 -23.74 36.91 -18.66
C ALA A 395 -22.27 37.22 -19.06
N GLN A 396 -21.80 38.47 -18.81
CA GLN A 396 -20.39 38.83 -19.06
C GLN A 396 -19.43 38.37 -17.97
N PHE A 397 -19.96 38.00 -16.79
CA PHE A 397 -19.18 37.56 -15.62
C PHE A 397 -19.43 36.08 -15.29
N ASP A 398 -20.36 35.41 -15.96
CA ASP A 398 -20.67 34.02 -15.76
C ASP A 398 -19.63 33.17 -16.49
N VAL A 399 -18.54 32.87 -15.81
CA VAL A 399 -17.58 31.86 -16.25
C VAL A 399 -18.25 30.49 -16.02
N GLN A 400 -18.85 29.92 -17.07
CA GLN A 400 -19.29 28.53 -17.03
C GLN A 400 -18.05 27.67 -16.78
N GLU A 401 -17.89 27.22 -15.54
CA GLU A 401 -16.96 26.12 -15.28
C GLU A 401 -17.58 24.87 -15.87
N ASP A 402 -16.89 24.25 -16.83
CA ASP A 402 -17.25 22.92 -17.28
C ASP A 402 -17.36 21.99 -16.06
N PRO A 403 -18.41 21.19 -15.90
CA PRO A 403 -18.56 20.33 -14.74
C PRO A 403 -17.32 19.42 -14.58
N VAL A 404 -16.82 19.32 -13.35
CA VAL A 404 -15.67 18.45 -13.06
C VAL A 404 -16.05 17.02 -13.47
N PRO A 405 -15.25 16.31 -14.27
CA PRO A 405 -15.55 14.93 -14.62
C PRO A 405 -15.76 14.11 -13.34
N SER A 406 -16.82 13.34 -13.28
CA SER A 406 -17.03 12.39 -12.20
C SER A 406 -16.41 11.06 -12.55
N MET A 407 -15.75 10.42 -11.61
CA MET A 407 -15.25 9.06 -11.73
C MET A 407 -16.15 8.17 -10.89
N ARG A 408 -16.90 7.27 -11.54
CA ARG A 408 -17.86 6.39 -10.84
C ARG A 408 -17.23 5.08 -10.42
N SER A 409 -16.23 4.61 -11.15
CA SER A 409 -15.53 3.37 -10.85
C SER A 409 -14.04 3.48 -11.20
N LEU A 410 -13.22 2.56 -10.66
CA LEU A 410 -11.81 2.44 -11.03
C LEU A 410 -11.59 2.16 -12.53
N ASP A 411 -12.57 1.57 -13.19
CA ASP A 411 -12.56 1.33 -14.64
C ASP A 411 -12.55 2.62 -15.47
N ASP A 412 -12.98 3.74 -14.90
CA ASP A 412 -13.03 5.05 -15.56
C ASP A 412 -11.74 5.85 -15.40
N LEU A 413 -10.79 5.38 -14.57
CA LEU A 413 -9.55 6.07 -14.24
C LEU A 413 -8.75 6.54 -15.46
N PRO A 414 -8.54 5.74 -16.53
CA PRO A 414 -7.81 6.21 -17.72
C PRO A 414 -8.51 7.37 -18.45
N ASP A 415 -9.85 7.32 -18.52
CA ASP A 415 -10.64 8.36 -19.18
C ASP A 415 -10.66 9.64 -18.34
N PHE A 416 -10.83 9.50 -17.04
CA PHE A 416 -10.75 10.60 -16.09
C PHE A 416 -9.39 11.30 -16.14
N SER A 417 -8.29 10.54 -16.09
CA SER A 417 -6.92 11.08 -16.19
C SER A 417 -6.70 11.86 -17.49
N ARG A 418 -7.14 11.30 -18.62
CA ARG A 418 -7.06 11.99 -19.93
C ARG A 418 -7.86 13.29 -19.96
N GLN A 419 -9.06 13.29 -19.42
CA GLN A 419 -9.91 14.48 -19.34
C GLN A 419 -9.30 15.54 -18.43
N MET A 420 -8.72 15.16 -17.29
CA MET A 420 -8.06 16.08 -16.37
C MET A 420 -6.80 16.70 -16.98
N ARG A 421 -5.94 15.89 -17.64
CA ARG A 421 -4.77 16.40 -18.37
C ARG A 421 -5.17 17.38 -19.49
N ARG A 422 -6.23 17.08 -20.24
CA ARG A 422 -6.78 17.98 -21.26
C ARG A 422 -7.22 19.31 -20.67
N ARG A 423 -8.01 19.28 -19.57
CA ARG A 423 -8.48 20.48 -18.86
C ARG A 423 -7.34 21.34 -18.34
N THR A 424 -6.34 20.71 -17.72
CA THR A 424 -5.16 21.43 -17.25
C THR A 424 -4.42 22.14 -18.39
N ARG A 425 -4.27 21.48 -19.55
CA ARG A 425 -3.68 22.10 -20.74
C ARG A 425 -4.52 23.27 -21.25
N GLU A 426 -5.84 23.11 -21.31
CA GLU A 426 -6.77 24.16 -21.77
C GLU A 426 -6.83 25.34 -20.79
N ALA A 427 -6.80 25.06 -19.47
CA ALA A 427 -6.73 26.09 -18.43
C ALA A 427 -5.41 26.88 -18.49
N LYS A 428 -4.27 26.20 -18.63
CA LYS A 428 -2.96 26.85 -18.84
C LYS A 428 -2.95 27.71 -20.11
N ALA A 429 -3.51 27.21 -21.22
CA ALA A 429 -3.60 27.96 -22.47
C ALA A 429 -4.53 29.19 -22.35
N ARG A 430 -5.66 29.08 -21.62
CA ARG A 430 -6.55 30.21 -21.32
C ARG A 430 -5.85 31.27 -20.46
N ALA A 431 -5.20 30.84 -19.38
CA ALA A 431 -4.44 31.74 -18.51
C ALA A 431 -3.34 32.51 -19.25
N LEU A 432 -2.59 31.83 -20.12
CA LEU A 432 -1.56 32.45 -20.97
C LEU A 432 -2.15 33.46 -21.98
N ARG A 433 -3.31 33.16 -22.58
CA ARG A 433 -4.01 34.11 -23.47
C ARG A 433 -4.50 35.33 -22.70
N GLN A 434 -5.17 35.13 -21.56
CA GLN A 434 -5.65 36.22 -20.72
C GLN A 434 -4.52 37.11 -20.24
N ARG A 435 -3.37 36.51 -19.85
CA ARG A 435 -2.17 37.26 -19.49
C ARG A 435 -1.63 38.10 -20.66
N ARG A 436 -1.50 37.51 -21.86
CA ARG A 436 -1.09 38.23 -23.08
C ARG A 436 -2.05 39.35 -23.46
N GLU A 437 -3.37 39.14 -23.33
CA GLU A 437 -4.38 40.17 -23.59
C GLU A 437 -4.37 41.27 -22.52
N ALA A 438 -4.14 40.94 -21.26
CA ALA A 438 -3.97 41.91 -20.18
C ALA A 438 -2.68 42.73 -20.40
N ASP A 439 -1.58 42.09 -20.75
CA ASP A 439 -0.31 42.77 -21.07
C ASP A 439 -0.46 43.68 -22.30
N ALA A 440 -1.20 43.26 -23.34
CA ALA A 440 -1.47 44.04 -24.53
C ALA A 440 -2.38 45.25 -24.22
N ARG A 441 -3.46 45.07 -23.42
CA ARG A 441 -4.33 46.16 -22.97
C ARG A 441 -3.57 47.15 -22.10
N PHE A 442 -2.71 46.67 -21.22
CA PHE A 442 -1.82 47.47 -20.40
C PHE A 442 -0.85 48.29 -21.28
N ALA A 443 -0.19 47.67 -22.24
CA ALA A 443 0.70 48.33 -23.19
C ALA A 443 -0.02 49.39 -24.06
N GLN A 444 -1.31 49.17 -24.37
CA GLN A 444 -2.13 50.10 -25.17
C GLN A 444 -2.58 51.31 -24.32
N SER A 445 -2.95 51.10 -23.05
CA SER A 445 -3.33 52.18 -22.13
C SER A 445 -2.18 53.14 -21.85
N PHE A 446 -0.91 52.71 -21.98
CA PHE A 446 0.28 53.57 -21.87
C PHE A 446 0.54 54.37 -23.13
N LYS A 447 0.09 53.91 -24.30
CA LYS A 447 0.27 54.70 -25.56
C LYS A 447 -0.75 55.82 -25.69
N ASP A 448 -1.94 55.69 -25.02
CA ASP A 448 -3.04 56.64 -25.14
C ASP A 448 -3.06 57.66 -23.96
N ALA A 449 -2.16 57.64 -23.02
CA ALA A 449 -2.11 58.57 -21.88
C ALA A 449 -1.27 59.83 -22.20
N PRO A 450 -1.82 61.01 -22.16
CA PRO A 450 -1.06 62.25 -22.35
C PRO A 450 -0.14 62.47 -21.12
N GLY A 451 1.17 62.32 -21.33
CA GLY A 451 2.20 62.65 -20.32
C GLY A 451 2.83 61.43 -19.58
N GLY A 452 2.78 60.28 -20.14
CA GLY A 452 3.06 59.03 -19.41
C GLY A 452 4.54 58.56 -19.39
N ALA A 453 5.46 59.27 -18.78
CA ALA A 453 6.80 58.72 -18.53
C ALA A 453 7.19 58.61 -17.05
N ALA A 454 6.32 58.96 -16.12
CA ALA A 454 6.70 59.04 -14.67
C ALA A 454 5.80 58.30 -13.68
N SER A 455 4.85 57.47 -14.12
CA SER A 455 3.94 56.77 -13.16
C SER A 455 3.78 55.26 -13.42
N ALA A 456 4.72 54.60 -14.08
CA ALA A 456 4.66 53.19 -14.35
C ALA A 456 4.97 52.27 -13.15
N SER A 457 5.15 52.84 -11.97
CA SER A 457 5.55 52.10 -10.75
C SER A 457 4.43 51.73 -9.76
N GLN A 458 3.14 52.06 -10.03
CA GLN A 458 2.13 51.96 -8.98
C GLN A 458 0.73 51.46 -9.43
N VAL A 459 0.64 50.56 -10.35
CA VAL A 459 -0.58 49.70 -10.45
C VAL A 459 -0.16 48.24 -10.57
N VAL A 460 0.55 47.82 -9.54
CA VAL A 460 0.48 46.43 -9.13
C VAL A 460 -0.88 46.29 -8.48
N THR A 461 -1.74 45.36 -8.98
CA THR A 461 -2.85 44.86 -8.20
C THR A 461 -2.28 44.38 -6.88
N THR A 462 -2.44 45.22 -5.83
CA THR A 462 -1.94 44.90 -4.50
C THR A 462 -2.64 43.58 -4.09
N PRO A 463 -1.90 42.49 -3.90
CA PRO A 463 -2.48 41.27 -3.34
C PRO A 463 -3.18 41.70 -2.05
N GLN A 464 -4.39 41.15 -1.79
CA GLN A 464 -5.01 41.40 -0.51
C GLN A 464 -4.04 40.97 0.60
N PRO A 465 -3.72 41.83 1.58
CA PRO A 465 -2.81 41.45 2.64
C PRO A 465 -3.41 40.32 3.44
N GLY A 466 -2.60 39.30 3.74
CA GLY A 466 -2.94 38.23 4.67
C GLY A 466 -2.92 38.70 6.12
N GLY A 467 -2.77 37.77 7.03
CA GLY A 467 -2.64 38.05 8.46
C GLY A 467 -3.86 37.57 9.27
N PRO A 468 -3.81 37.80 10.59
CA PRO A 468 -4.85 37.32 11.49
C PRO A 468 -6.24 37.78 11.09
N PRO A 469 -7.27 36.94 11.21
CA PRO A 469 -8.64 37.32 10.90
C PRO A 469 -9.06 38.50 11.77
N ARG A 470 -9.38 39.62 11.15
CA ARG A 470 -9.98 40.77 11.84
C ARG A 470 -11.41 40.38 12.21
N ILE A 471 -11.56 39.85 13.41
CA ILE A 471 -12.89 39.65 13.97
C ILE A 471 -13.41 41.03 14.28
N ALA A 472 -14.54 41.34 13.71
CA ALA A 472 -15.23 42.58 13.90
C ALA A 472 -15.24 42.96 15.39
N ASP A 473 -14.75 44.11 15.68
CA ASP A 473 -14.62 44.66 17.02
C ASP A 473 -15.99 44.82 17.72
N GLU A 474 -15.94 45.31 18.96
CA GLU A 474 -17.15 45.58 19.77
C GLU A 474 -18.27 46.33 18.98
N SER A 475 -17.88 47.15 17.98
CA SER A 475 -18.84 47.85 17.12
C SER A 475 -19.73 46.92 16.27
N THR A 476 -19.29 45.70 15.93
CA THR A 476 -20.12 44.72 15.21
C THR A 476 -21.03 43.95 16.17
N ALA A 477 -20.56 43.64 17.38
CA ALA A 477 -21.41 43.08 18.41
C ALA A 477 -22.50 44.10 18.83
N GLU A 478 -22.12 45.38 18.98
CA GLU A 478 -23.07 46.46 19.22
C GLU A 478 -24.04 46.66 18.05
N GLY A 479 -23.56 46.56 16.81
CA GLY A 479 -24.35 46.59 15.59
C GLY A 479 -25.35 45.45 15.53
N LEU A 480 -24.92 44.21 15.81
CA LEU A 480 -25.83 43.02 15.86
C LEU A 480 -26.83 43.13 17.00
N MET A 481 -26.40 43.63 18.19
CA MET A 481 -27.34 43.90 19.29
C MET A 481 -28.31 45.00 18.95
N ALA A 482 -27.91 46.10 18.32
CA ALA A 482 -28.78 47.16 17.86
C ALA A 482 -29.78 46.66 16.79
N MET A 483 -29.39 45.79 15.89
CA MET A 483 -30.28 45.13 14.93
C MET A 483 -31.29 44.22 15.64
N ALA A 484 -30.85 43.39 16.60
CA ALA A 484 -31.72 42.53 17.40
C ALA A 484 -32.74 43.33 18.20
N GLN A 485 -32.33 44.44 18.81
CA GLN A 485 -33.23 45.36 19.53
C GLN A 485 -34.25 46.04 18.59
N ARG A 486 -33.84 46.46 17.40
CA ARG A 486 -34.73 47.00 16.36
C ARG A 486 -35.76 45.97 15.86
N ALA A 487 -35.31 44.70 15.67
CA ALA A 487 -36.22 43.61 15.27
C ALA A 487 -37.26 43.33 16.37
N GLN A 488 -36.84 43.36 17.64
CA GLN A 488 -37.71 43.16 18.80
C GLN A 488 -38.71 44.32 18.96
N ALA A 489 -38.25 45.56 18.73
CA ALA A 489 -39.12 46.74 18.73
C ALA A 489 -40.14 46.72 17.57
N ALA A 490 -39.85 46.02 16.47
CA ALA A 490 -40.72 45.80 15.33
C ALA A 490 -41.66 44.58 15.50
N GLY A 491 -41.68 43.95 16.69
CA GLY A 491 -42.56 42.82 16.98
C GLY A 491 -42.08 41.46 16.44
N ALA A 492 -40.84 41.37 15.96
CA ALA A 492 -40.22 40.14 15.55
C ALA A 492 -39.39 39.60 16.73
N ASP A 493 -39.74 38.42 17.23
CA ASP A 493 -38.88 37.72 18.22
C ASP A 493 -37.64 37.16 17.48
N SER A 494 -36.54 37.92 17.55
CA SER A 494 -35.27 37.49 16.93
C SER A 494 -34.61 36.34 17.67
N GLY A 495 -35.10 36.01 18.90
CA GLY A 495 -34.44 34.98 19.75
C GLY A 495 -32.98 35.25 20.07
N MET A 496 -32.48 36.46 19.74
CA MET A 496 -31.06 36.87 19.99
C MET A 496 -30.93 37.58 21.32
N THR A 497 -30.36 36.86 22.29
CA THR A 497 -29.98 37.47 23.56
C THR A 497 -28.48 37.88 23.53
N PRO A 498 -28.07 38.83 24.38
CA PRO A 498 -26.67 39.22 24.48
C PRO A 498 -25.72 38.02 24.69
N GLU A 499 -26.14 37.03 25.48
CA GLU A 499 -25.36 35.81 25.72
C GLU A 499 -25.22 34.97 24.44
N LYS A 500 -26.31 34.88 23.62
CA LYS A 500 -26.25 34.17 22.34
C LYS A 500 -25.33 34.88 21.32
N VAL A 501 -25.41 36.23 21.27
CA VAL A 501 -24.49 37.02 20.40
C VAL A 501 -23.05 36.82 20.83
N GLN A 502 -22.79 36.85 22.14
CA GLN A 502 -21.46 36.63 22.67
C GLN A 502 -20.95 35.21 22.40
N ALA A 503 -21.81 34.18 22.55
CA ALA A 503 -21.49 32.81 22.22
C ALA A 503 -21.20 32.62 20.70
N MET A 504 -22.01 33.20 19.84
CA MET A 504 -21.79 33.20 18.38
C MET A 504 -20.47 33.89 17.99
N MET A 505 -20.17 35.02 18.61
CA MET A 505 -18.90 35.73 18.36
C MET A 505 -17.70 34.91 18.82
N GLN A 506 -17.83 34.25 19.97
CA GLN A 506 -16.80 33.35 20.49
C GLN A 506 -16.60 32.17 19.55
N GLU A 507 -17.67 31.51 19.13
CA GLU A 507 -17.61 30.40 18.18
C GLU A 507 -17.00 30.82 16.83
N ALA A 508 -17.39 32.00 16.33
CA ALA A 508 -16.79 32.57 15.11
C ALA A 508 -15.29 32.82 15.27
N ARG A 509 -14.87 33.34 16.44
CA ARG A 509 -13.44 33.53 16.77
C ARG A 509 -12.67 32.22 16.74
N GLU A 510 -13.18 31.22 17.38
CA GLU A 510 -12.55 29.89 17.43
C GLU A 510 -12.44 29.27 16.03
N ARG A 511 -13.51 29.31 15.24
CA ARG A 511 -13.52 28.79 13.87
C ARG A 511 -12.55 29.55 12.96
N LEU A 512 -12.57 30.88 12.99
CA LEU A 512 -11.66 31.71 12.18
C LEU A 512 -10.20 31.54 12.63
N GLY A 513 -9.98 31.41 13.93
CA GLY A 513 -8.65 31.11 14.49
C GLY A 513 -8.13 29.75 13.99
N GLN A 514 -8.97 28.74 13.95
CA GLN A 514 -8.59 27.41 13.41
C GLN A 514 -8.30 27.44 11.91
N VAL A 515 -9.09 28.18 11.12
CA VAL A 515 -8.82 28.37 9.69
C VAL A 515 -7.50 29.12 9.48
N TYR A 516 -7.24 30.14 10.29
CA TYR A 516 -5.99 30.89 10.22
C TYR A 516 -4.80 30.02 10.62
N LEU A 517 -4.88 29.29 11.71
CA LEU A 517 -3.83 28.37 12.15
C LEU A 517 -3.41 27.42 11.02
N ARG A 518 -4.38 26.86 10.30
CA ARG A 518 -4.10 25.89 9.22
C ARG A 518 -3.70 26.53 7.90
N GLY A 519 -4.06 27.78 7.65
CA GLY A 519 -3.90 28.41 6.35
C GLY A 519 -3.02 29.67 6.33
N ALA A 520 -2.39 30.07 7.45
CA ALA A 520 -1.59 31.29 7.51
C ALA A 520 -0.39 31.27 6.54
N HIS A 521 0.24 30.11 6.34
CA HIS A 521 1.37 29.94 5.42
C HIS A 521 0.97 30.10 3.95
N ILE A 522 -0.29 29.79 3.59
CA ILE A 522 -0.79 29.89 2.20
C ILE A 522 -1.23 31.33 1.87
N GLN A 523 -1.44 32.17 2.88
CA GLN A 523 -1.87 33.53 2.70
C GLN A 523 -0.68 34.46 2.34
N ASN A 524 -0.98 35.64 1.78
CA ASN A 524 0.01 36.67 1.61
C ASN A 524 0.53 37.18 2.99
N ALA A 525 1.71 37.75 3.02
CA ALA A 525 2.26 38.33 4.25
C ALA A 525 1.33 39.39 4.86
N PRO A 526 1.26 39.50 6.19
CA PRO A 526 0.45 40.52 6.86
C PRO A 526 1.00 41.94 6.57
N LEU A 527 0.11 42.91 6.71
CA LEU A 527 0.55 44.30 6.68
C LEU A 527 1.50 44.58 7.86
N ALA A 528 2.51 45.42 7.62
CA ALA A 528 3.43 45.82 8.67
C ALA A 528 2.66 46.40 9.88
N THR A 529 2.95 45.86 11.05
CA THR A 529 2.32 46.34 12.30
C THR A 529 2.74 47.76 12.60
N PRO A 530 1.80 48.70 12.84
CA PRO A 530 2.14 50.05 13.17
C PRO A 530 3.06 50.14 14.41
N HIS A 531 4.14 50.90 14.33
CA HIS A 531 5.16 51.00 15.39
C HIS A 531 4.56 51.25 16.77
N SER A 532 3.55 52.12 16.89
CA SER A 532 2.86 52.40 18.15
C SER A 532 2.16 51.19 18.76
N ARG A 533 1.59 50.29 17.91
CA ARG A 533 0.99 49.03 18.34
C ARG A 533 2.09 48.06 18.77
N ALA A 534 3.12 47.90 17.98
CA ALA A 534 4.22 46.99 18.29
C ALA A 534 4.88 47.34 19.65
N VAL A 535 5.18 48.58 19.90
CA VAL A 535 5.74 49.05 21.21
C VAL A 535 4.77 48.78 22.38
N ARG A 536 3.48 49.05 22.21
CA ARG A 536 2.50 48.77 23.27
C ARG A 536 2.39 47.27 23.56
N MET A 537 2.36 46.45 22.51
CA MET A 537 2.27 44.99 22.65
C MET A 537 3.53 44.41 23.29
N ARG A 538 4.73 44.90 22.91
CA ARG A 538 5.98 44.47 23.54
C ARG A 538 5.96 44.73 25.05
N ARG A 539 5.59 45.94 25.46
CA ARG A 539 5.47 46.30 26.91
C ARG A 539 4.44 45.43 27.62
N ARG A 540 3.33 45.12 26.98
CA ARG A 540 2.33 44.21 27.52
C ARG A 540 2.89 42.80 27.73
N VAL A 541 3.63 42.29 26.74
CA VAL A 541 4.32 41.00 26.85
C VAL A 541 5.33 41.01 27.98
N GLU A 542 6.18 42.03 28.08
CA GLU A 542 7.16 42.21 29.17
C GLU A 542 6.47 42.21 30.56
N SER A 543 5.32 42.87 30.70
CA SER A 543 4.55 42.89 31.93
C SER A 543 3.94 41.52 32.26
N LEU A 544 3.43 40.79 31.26
CA LEU A 544 2.89 39.46 31.46
C LEU A 544 3.98 38.44 31.82
N LEU A 545 5.15 38.56 31.19
CA LEU A 545 6.31 37.71 31.50
C LEU A 545 6.86 37.94 32.92
N ALA A 546 6.80 39.16 33.41
CA ALA A 546 7.15 39.48 34.80
C ALA A 546 6.14 38.91 35.82
N GLY A 547 4.93 38.55 35.39
CA GLY A 547 3.84 38.07 36.25
C GLY A 547 3.40 36.65 35.95
N SER A 548 2.31 36.49 35.18
CA SER A 548 1.65 35.20 34.91
C SER A 548 2.38 34.30 33.94
N ARG A 549 3.29 34.84 33.14
CA ARG A 549 3.92 34.19 31.96
C ARG A 549 2.92 33.56 30.99
N ASP A 550 1.70 34.11 30.91
CA ASP A 550 0.62 33.62 30.05
C ASP A 550 0.37 34.60 28.91
N LEU A 551 0.76 34.17 27.72
CA LEU A 551 0.59 34.89 26.46
C LEU A 551 -0.44 34.22 25.54
N SER A 552 -1.17 33.24 26.05
CA SER A 552 -2.10 32.41 25.25
C SER A 552 -3.11 33.27 24.50
N GLY A 553 -3.29 32.98 23.21
CA GLY A 553 -4.27 33.62 22.33
C GLY A 553 -4.02 35.10 22.03
N LEU A 554 -2.86 35.65 22.38
CA LEU A 554 -2.51 37.04 22.03
C LEU A 554 -2.19 37.16 20.53
N ASP A 555 -2.56 38.30 19.94
CA ASP A 555 -2.13 38.69 18.60
C ASP A 555 -0.85 39.56 18.70
N LEU A 556 0.28 38.93 18.44
CA LEU A 556 1.62 39.52 18.42
C LEU A 556 2.19 39.59 17.00
N THR A 557 1.32 39.62 15.98
CA THR A 557 1.70 39.66 14.56
C THR A 557 2.60 40.88 14.30
N GLY A 558 3.79 40.65 13.75
CA GLY A 558 4.78 41.65 13.40
C GLY A 558 5.32 42.44 14.61
N VAL A 559 5.25 41.87 15.81
CA VAL A 559 5.81 42.51 17.02
C VAL A 559 7.26 42.11 17.19
N ASP A 560 8.09 43.09 17.56
CA ASP A 560 9.47 42.84 17.98
C ASP A 560 9.49 42.27 19.41
N LEU A 561 9.85 40.98 19.50
CA LEU A 561 10.00 40.20 20.73
C LEU A 561 11.46 39.81 20.97
N SER A 562 12.37 40.39 20.23
CA SER A 562 13.80 40.08 20.26
C SER A 562 14.38 40.22 21.69
N GLY A 563 15.22 39.23 22.06
CA GLY A 563 15.92 39.19 23.33
C GLY A 563 15.06 39.00 24.57
N LEU A 564 13.74 38.69 24.42
CA LEU A 564 12.86 38.46 25.59
C LEU A 564 13.05 37.06 26.15
N ASP A 565 13.03 36.92 27.49
CA ASP A 565 12.95 35.63 28.16
C ASP A 565 11.48 35.14 28.25
N MET A 566 11.06 34.32 27.28
CA MET A 566 9.77 33.65 27.26
C MET A 566 9.89 32.18 27.68
N SER A 567 10.97 31.78 28.35
CA SER A 567 11.16 30.40 28.82
C SER A 567 10.00 29.95 29.72
N ASN A 568 9.52 28.74 29.50
CA ASN A 568 8.36 28.14 30.18
C ASN A 568 7.08 29.00 30.13
N ALA A 569 6.97 29.95 29.19
CA ALA A 569 5.77 30.75 29.01
C ALA A 569 4.64 29.90 28.41
N ARG A 570 3.40 30.20 28.74
CA ARG A 570 2.22 29.64 28.08
C ARG A 570 1.87 30.50 26.89
N CYS A 571 2.12 30.00 25.70
CA CYS A 571 1.92 30.67 24.40
C CYS A 571 0.93 29.93 23.52
N ARG A 572 0.05 29.10 24.09
CA ARG A 572 -0.88 28.30 23.31
C ARG A 572 -1.82 29.16 22.47
N GLY A 573 -1.88 28.88 21.16
CA GLY A 573 -2.72 29.60 20.22
C GLY A 573 -2.34 31.07 20.01
N VAL A 574 -1.12 31.46 20.35
CA VAL A 574 -0.60 32.80 20.10
C VAL A 574 -0.36 33.03 18.61
N TRP A 575 -0.64 34.24 18.14
CA TRP A 575 -0.34 34.62 16.75
C TRP A 575 0.90 35.48 16.72
N MET A 576 1.99 34.97 16.15
CA MET A 576 3.29 35.58 16.02
C MET A 576 3.74 35.65 14.54
N GLU A 577 2.78 35.73 13.61
CA GLU A 577 3.13 35.81 12.19
C GLU A 577 4.04 37.04 11.93
N GLY A 578 5.22 36.79 11.30
CA GLY A 578 6.20 37.81 11.01
C GLY A 578 6.76 38.51 12.26
N ALA A 579 6.66 37.89 13.44
CA ALA A 579 7.29 38.44 14.66
C ALA A 579 8.80 38.27 14.63
N ASP A 580 9.49 39.20 15.25
CA ASP A 580 10.95 39.15 15.42
C ASP A 580 11.28 38.49 16.78
N LEU A 581 11.83 37.27 16.74
CA LEU A 581 12.20 36.48 17.92
C LEU A 581 13.71 36.34 18.08
N ARG A 582 14.50 37.14 17.39
CA ARG A 582 15.96 37.06 17.42
C ARG A 582 16.52 37.14 18.85
N GLY A 583 17.34 36.16 19.22
CA GLY A 583 17.95 36.07 20.55
C GLY A 583 16.95 35.89 21.70
N ALA A 584 15.68 35.61 21.43
CA ALA A 584 14.69 35.32 22.46
C ALA A 584 14.88 33.92 23.03
N SER A 585 14.40 33.69 24.27
CA SER A 585 14.35 32.35 24.87
C SER A 585 12.90 31.86 24.95
N LEU A 586 12.59 30.76 24.25
CA LEU A 586 11.37 30.00 24.27
C LEU A 586 11.58 28.62 24.96
N ALA A 587 12.66 28.44 25.69
CA ALA A 587 13.02 27.20 26.31
C ALA A 587 11.87 26.63 27.20
N GLY A 588 11.38 25.43 26.86
CA GLY A 588 10.25 24.81 27.56
C GLY A 588 8.90 25.51 27.42
N ALA A 589 8.76 26.45 26.48
CA ALA A 589 7.51 27.17 26.25
C ALA A 589 6.44 26.28 25.63
N ASP A 590 5.18 26.49 26.01
CA ASP A 590 4.01 25.83 25.40
C ASP A 590 3.55 26.62 24.18
N MET A 591 4.05 26.25 22.99
CA MET A 591 3.76 26.88 21.70
C MET A 591 2.68 26.12 20.91
N ARG A 592 1.91 25.27 21.56
CA ARG A 592 0.86 24.46 20.89
C ARG A 592 -0.15 25.37 20.20
N GLU A 593 -0.52 24.99 18.97
CA GLU A 593 -1.48 25.73 18.15
C GLU A 593 -1.06 27.18 17.86
N ALA A 594 0.22 27.53 18.03
CA ALA A 594 0.74 28.87 17.73
C ALA A 594 0.89 29.07 16.22
N VAL A 595 0.75 30.31 15.75
CA VAL A 595 1.02 30.71 14.37
C VAL A 595 2.31 31.53 14.34
N LEU A 596 3.37 30.96 13.81
CA LEU A 596 4.72 31.50 13.70
C LEU A 596 5.16 31.71 12.24
N THR A 597 4.19 31.71 11.35
CA THR A 597 4.48 31.87 9.91
C THR A 597 5.30 33.12 9.66
N ARG A 598 6.36 33.00 8.83
CA ARG A 598 7.25 34.13 8.50
C ARG A 598 7.92 34.81 9.69
N ALA A 599 7.91 34.18 10.88
CA ALA A 599 8.67 34.70 12.02
C ALA A 599 10.16 34.51 11.79
N VAL A 600 10.98 35.38 12.41
CA VAL A 600 12.44 35.33 12.33
C VAL A 600 13.00 34.84 13.66
N MET A 601 13.69 33.70 13.62
CA MET A 601 14.26 33.00 14.77
C MET A 601 15.79 32.88 14.63
N MET A 602 16.52 34.00 14.68
CA MET A 602 17.98 33.93 14.68
C MET A 602 18.49 33.85 16.11
N GLU A 603 19.42 32.92 16.41
CA GLU A 603 19.99 32.71 17.76
C GLU A 603 18.90 32.47 18.84
N THR A 604 17.77 31.91 18.48
CA THR A 604 16.62 31.70 19.38
C THR A 604 16.76 30.39 20.15
N ASP A 605 16.57 30.41 21.45
CA ASP A 605 16.60 29.21 22.29
C ASP A 605 15.20 28.60 22.42
N CYS A 606 14.92 27.54 21.69
CA CYS A 606 13.66 26.76 21.70
C CYS A 606 13.81 25.39 22.38
N ARG A 607 14.81 25.17 23.22
CA ARG A 607 15.05 23.87 23.85
C ARG A 607 13.84 23.37 24.62
N GLY A 608 13.38 22.14 24.26
CA GLY A 608 12.25 21.51 24.92
C GLY A 608 10.91 22.22 24.72
N ALA A 609 10.79 23.19 23.80
CA ALA A 609 9.53 23.84 23.48
C ALA A 609 8.56 22.88 22.78
N ASP A 610 7.26 23.04 23.00
CA ASP A 610 6.19 22.21 22.41
C ASP A 610 5.47 22.96 21.28
N PHE A 611 5.76 22.62 20.03
CA PHE A 611 5.13 23.16 18.83
C PHE A 611 4.00 22.25 18.27
N THR A 612 3.41 21.40 19.10
CA THR A 612 2.33 20.50 18.65
C THR A 612 1.20 21.29 17.98
N SER A 613 0.85 20.89 16.76
CA SER A 613 -0.18 21.52 15.92
C SER A 613 0.06 23.02 15.63
N ALA A 614 1.28 23.51 15.78
CA ALA A 614 1.64 24.89 15.44
C ALA A 614 1.87 25.03 13.92
N ASN A 615 1.78 26.27 13.42
CA ASN A 615 2.08 26.60 12.05
C ASN A 615 3.35 27.47 11.97
N LEU A 616 4.44 26.87 11.47
CA LEU A 616 5.75 27.48 11.27
C LEU A 616 6.08 27.68 9.78
N GLY A 617 5.07 27.67 8.90
CA GLY A 617 5.32 27.80 7.47
C GLY A 617 6.04 29.10 7.11
N HIS A 618 6.99 29.06 6.18
CA HIS A 618 7.89 30.16 5.83
C HIS A 618 8.69 30.75 7.01
N LEU A 619 8.87 29.98 8.09
CA LEU A 619 9.74 30.41 9.20
C LEU A 619 11.18 30.58 8.70
N ASP A 620 11.89 31.61 9.19
CA ASP A 620 13.32 31.81 8.94
C ASP A 620 14.07 31.62 10.26
N ALA A 621 14.80 30.52 10.40
CA ALA A 621 15.55 30.16 11.59
C ALA A 621 17.05 29.99 11.27
N PHE A 622 17.88 30.78 11.91
CA PHE A 622 19.32 30.73 11.77
C PHE A 622 20.00 30.63 13.14
N ASP A 623 20.89 29.62 13.30
CA ASP A 623 21.62 29.36 14.56
C ASP A 623 20.64 29.22 15.77
N ALA A 624 19.46 28.64 15.53
CA ALA A 624 18.44 28.43 16.57
C ALA A 624 18.55 27.05 17.18
N CYS A 625 18.29 26.95 18.50
CA CYS A 625 18.37 25.68 19.22
C CYS A 625 16.97 25.08 19.47
N PHE A 626 16.63 24.04 18.75
CA PHE A 626 15.42 23.21 18.92
C PHE A 626 15.72 21.89 19.65
N ALA A 627 16.80 21.77 20.36
CA ALA A 627 17.15 20.54 21.06
C ALA A 627 16.02 20.10 22.00
N GLN A 628 15.64 18.81 21.89
CA GLN A 628 14.53 18.20 22.65
C GLN A 628 13.15 18.84 22.41
N ALA A 629 12.99 19.73 21.44
CA ALA A 629 11.71 20.32 21.08
C ALA A 629 10.77 19.25 20.46
N ARG A 630 9.47 19.54 20.52
CA ARG A 630 8.43 18.65 19.99
C ARG A 630 7.69 19.32 18.84
N PHE A 631 7.66 18.62 17.71
CA PHE A 631 6.92 18.98 16.50
C PHE A 631 5.96 17.81 16.17
N GLN A 632 4.74 17.90 16.65
CA GLN A 632 3.71 16.90 16.32
C GLN A 632 2.59 17.58 15.53
N GLU A 633 2.23 17.02 14.36
CA GLU A 633 1.24 17.64 13.46
C GLU A 633 1.55 19.11 13.17
N THR A 634 2.84 19.46 13.11
CA THR A 634 3.31 20.83 12.91
C THR A 634 3.43 21.13 11.43
N THR A 635 2.92 22.26 10.99
CA THR A 635 3.12 22.77 9.62
C THR A 635 4.48 23.44 9.50
N LEU A 636 5.31 22.96 8.58
CA LEU A 636 6.66 23.45 8.31
C LEU A 636 6.87 23.83 6.83
N ASP A 637 5.79 24.06 6.09
CA ASP A 637 5.85 24.29 4.65
C ASP A 637 6.70 25.53 4.32
N GLU A 638 7.67 25.37 3.41
CA GLU A 638 8.60 26.40 2.97
C GLU A 638 9.36 27.10 4.15
N ALA A 639 9.51 26.42 5.30
CA ALA A 639 10.34 26.91 6.40
C ALA A 639 11.82 26.64 6.13
N GLU A 640 12.67 27.58 6.51
CA GLU A 640 14.11 27.52 6.32
C GLU A 640 14.82 27.44 7.67
N PHE A 641 15.62 26.39 7.84
CA PHE A 641 16.44 26.15 9.02
C PHE A 641 17.92 26.07 8.62
N GLU A 642 18.73 26.97 9.12
CA GLU A 642 20.15 26.99 8.81
C GLU A 642 20.98 27.01 10.10
N TYR A 643 21.96 26.13 10.22
CA TYR A 643 22.81 25.91 11.41
C TYR A 643 22.02 25.63 12.69
N CYS A 644 20.84 25.00 12.60
CA CYS A 644 19.95 24.74 13.72
C CYS A 644 20.27 23.42 14.42
N ASP A 645 20.12 23.43 15.78
CA ASP A 645 20.31 22.24 16.61
C ASP A 645 18.96 21.56 16.91
N PHE A 646 18.72 20.39 16.33
CA PHE A 646 17.57 19.51 16.58
C PHE A 646 17.94 18.29 17.43
N THR A 647 19.05 18.33 18.17
CA THR A 647 19.52 17.20 18.97
C THR A 647 18.43 16.68 19.91
N GLY A 648 18.03 15.40 19.73
CA GLY A 648 16.99 14.75 20.52
C GLY A 648 15.58 15.31 20.31
N ALA A 649 15.36 16.16 19.32
CA ALA A 649 14.02 16.65 18.95
C ALA A 649 13.09 15.51 18.53
N ARG A 650 11.78 15.73 18.64
CA ARG A 650 10.75 14.78 18.19
C ARG A 650 9.91 15.43 17.11
N ILE A 651 9.94 14.86 15.92
CA ILE A 651 9.17 15.31 14.75
C ILE A 651 8.24 14.16 14.40
N GLN A 652 6.93 14.38 14.52
CA GLN A 652 5.96 13.31 14.36
C GLN A 652 4.73 13.78 13.57
N ASP A 653 4.23 12.92 12.69
CA ASP A 653 3.00 13.14 11.90
C ASP A 653 3.04 14.49 11.14
N CYS A 654 4.19 14.83 10.52
CA CYS A 654 4.42 16.03 9.73
C CYS A 654 4.60 15.68 8.24
N ALA A 655 4.12 16.57 7.36
CA ALA A 655 4.30 16.42 5.93
C ALA A 655 4.71 17.75 5.27
N PRO A 656 5.91 18.27 5.59
CA PRO A 656 6.35 19.57 5.11
C PRO A 656 6.65 19.56 3.60
N ALA A 657 6.06 20.52 2.88
CA ALA A 657 6.37 20.81 1.48
C ALA A 657 7.47 21.90 1.39
N GLY A 658 8.49 21.68 0.56
CA GLY A 658 9.51 22.69 0.29
C GLY A 658 10.30 23.16 1.51
N VAL A 659 10.36 22.36 2.59
CA VAL A 659 11.14 22.72 3.79
C VAL A 659 12.64 22.61 3.53
N GLY A 660 13.41 23.55 4.01
CA GLY A 660 14.88 23.55 3.91
C GLY A 660 15.57 23.32 5.25
N PHE A 661 16.53 22.38 5.27
CA PHE A 661 17.45 22.19 6.38
C PHE A 661 18.88 22.24 5.85
N ARG A 662 19.66 23.21 6.33
CA ARG A 662 21.06 23.35 5.96
C ARG A 662 21.94 23.38 7.20
N ASP A 663 22.98 22.55 7.21
CA ASP A 663 23.93 22.46 8.33
C ASP A 663 23.24 22.20 9.69
N CYS A 664 22.15 21.39 9.69
CA CYS A 664 21.37 21.12 10.88
C CYS A 664 21.79 19.81 11.57
N ASP A 665 21.77 19.78 12.90
CA ASP A 665 22.11 18.61 13.71
C ASP A 665 20.87 17.90 14.23
N PHE A 666 20.54 16.74 13.64
CA PHE A 666 19.46 15.83 14.08
C PHE A 666 19.97 14.65 14.92
N SER A 667 21.17 14.75 15.49
CA SER A 667 21.72 13.67 16.33
C SER A 667 20.73 13.30 17.45
N LYS A 668 20.47 11.99 17.60
CA LYS A 668 19.49 11.43 18.58
C LYS A 668 18.06 11.92 18.40
N ALA A 669 17.73 12.61 17.34
CA ALA A 669 16.37 13.02 17.03
C ALA A 669 15.48 11.80 16.73
N ARG A 670 14.19 11.97 16.93
CA ARG A 670 13.18 10.95 16.57
C ARG A 670 12.22 11.53 15.56
N LEU A 671 12.24 10.94 14.35
CA LEU A 671 11.33 11.28 13.27
C LEU A 671 10.36 10.09 13.09
N GLU A 672 9.07 10.34 13.18
CA GLU A 672 8.05 9.31 13.03
C GLU A 672 6.92 9.76 12.12
N ALA A 673 6.62 9.01 11.07
CA ALA A 673 5.58 9.33 10.09
C ALA A 673 5.75 10.74 9.50
N VAL A 674 6.95 11.03 8.99
CA VAL A 674 7.28 12.32 8.36
C VAL A 674 7.44 12.12 6.86
N THR A 675 6.81 12.98 6.06
CA THR A 675 6.97 12.96 4.60
C THR A 675 7.50 14.30 4.13
N PHE A 676 8.75 14.34 3.70
CA PHE A 676 9.36 15.48 3.02
C PHE A 676 8.99 15.38 1.54
N TRP A 677 8.54 16.47 0.93
CA TRP A 677 8.11 16.47 -0.46
C TRP A 677 8.17 17.84 -1.10
N GLN A 678 8.07 17.88 -2.43
CA GLN A 678 7.94 19.10 -3.23
C GLN A 678 9.15 20.04 -3.06
N ASP A 679 10.31 19.62 -3.58
CA ASP A 679 11.58 20.34 -3.48
C ASP A 679 12.09 20.55 -2.03
N ALA A 680 11.70 19.68 -1.08
CA ALA A 680 12.30 19.71 0.25
C ALA A 680 13.80 19.37 0.16
N TYR A 681 14.64 20.05 0.94
CA TYR A 681 16.06 19.76 0.91
C TYR A 681 16.70 19.61 2.29
N LEU A 682 17.70 18.76 2.34
CA LEU A 682 18.50 18.48 3.54
C LEU A 682 19.98 18.47 3.16
N ILE A 683 20.65 19.57 3.41
CA ILE A 683 22.05 19.80 3.04
C ILE A 683 22.92 19.72 4.29
N ARG A 684 23.93 18.84 4.28
CA ARG A 684 24.88 18.60 5.38
C ARG A 684 24.19 18.31 6.73
N GLY A 685 23.12 17.51 6.68
CA GLY A 685 22.38 17.10 7.87
C GLY A 685 23.07 15.93 8.60
N ALA A 686 23.36 16.11 9.90
CA ALA A 686 23.89 15.03 10.75
C ALA A 686 22.75 14.27 11.45
N HIS A 687 22.66 12.94 11.28
CA HIS A 687 21.63 12.09 11.91
C HIS A 687 22.25 11.03 12.83
N ALA A 688 23.39 11.30 13.42
CA ALA A 688 24.08 10.33 14.28
C ALA A 688 23.17 9.84 15.43
N GLU A 689 23.02 8.51 15.57
CA GLU A 689 22.13 7.89 16.56
C GLU A 689 20.65 8.32 16.46
N ALA A 690 20.24 8.92 15.35
CA ALA A 690 18.83 9.29 15.13
C ALA A 690 17.95 8.04 14.91
N VAL A 691 16.67 8.14 15.27
CA VAL A 691 15.68 7.08 15.07
C VAL A 691 14.62 7.58 14.10
N LEU A 692 14.58 7.00 12.92
CA LEU A 692 13.66 7.33 11.85
C LEU A 692 12.69 6.16 11.63
N HIS A 693 11.40 6.42 11.75
CA HIS A 693 10.36 5.42 11.54
C HIS A 693 9.29 5.94 10.58
N ARG A 694 9.09 5.26 9.46
CA ARG A 694 8.16 5.66 8.39
C ARG A 694 8.43 7.09 7.89
N VAL A 695 9.69 7.39 7.64
CA VAL A 695 10.10 8.67 7.05
C VAL A 695 10.24 8.48 5.55
N VAL A 696 9.63 9.38 4.79
CA VAL A 696 9.66 9.36 3.33
C VAL A 696 10.27 10.66 2.82
N TRP A 697 11.26 10.55 1.95
CA TRP A 697 11.79 11.65 1.14
C TRP A 697 11.26 11.44 -0.28
N LEU A 698 10.41 12.34 -0.73
CA LEU A 698 9.78 12.30 -2.05
C LEU A 698 10.18 13.55 -2.83
N ASP A 699 10.84 13.38 -3.97
CA ASP A 699 11.29 14.50 -4.81
C ASP A 699 12.08 15.52 -3.97
N SER A 700 13.06 15.00 -3.20
CA SER A 700 13.84 15.76 -2.21
C SER A 700 15.32 15.78 -2.58
N ASP A 701 16.00 16.87 -2.24
CA ASP A 701 17.43 17.05 -2.47
C ASP A 701 18.22 16.82 -1.17
N LEU A 702 19.13 15.81 -1.19
CA LEU A 702 19.85 15.33 -0.02
C LEU A 702 21.35 15.37 -0.29
N GLU A 703 21.98 16.50 0.06
CA GLU A 703 23.42 16.71 -0.11
C GLU A 703 24.18 16.46 1.20
N ASP A 704 25.31 15.71 1.14
CA ASP A 704 26.17 15.39 2.29
C ASP A 704 25.39 14.79 3.50
N ALA A 705 24.42 13.93 3.23
CA ALA A 705 23.58 13.33 4.26
C ALA A 705 24.35 12.24 5.04
N ASP A 706 24.48 12.40 6.35
CA ASP A 706 25.14 11.44 7.24
C ASP A 706 24.15 10.75 8.18
N TYR A 707 23.84 9.48 7.92
CA TYR A 707 23.01 8.58 8.73
C TYR A 707 23.84 7.58 9.54
N SER A 708 25.10 7.86 9.79
CA SER A 708 25.98 6.95 10.55
C SER A 708 25.40 6.64 11.92
N HIS A 709 25.37 5.34 12.28
CA HIS A 709 24.80 4.83 13.54
C HIS A 709 23.29 5.08 13.72
N ALA A 710 22.57 5.61 12.74
CA ALA A 710 21.14 5.84 12.82
C ALA A 710 20.35 4.52 12.73
N THR A 711 19.12 4.55 13.23
CA THR A 711 18.16 3.44 13.11
C THR A 711 17.00 3.87 12.21
N LEU A 712 16.87 3.25 11.04
CA LEU A 712 15.86 3.53 10.05
C LEU A 712 14.91 2.33 9.91
N THR A 713 13.63 2.55 10.06
CA THR A 713 12.62 1.47 9.92
C THR A 713 11.49 1.93 9.01
N ALA A 714 11.21 1.16 7.97
CA ALA A 714 10.17 1.44 6.98
C ALA A 714 10.33 2.85 6.35
N CYS A 715 11.57 3.27 6.10
CA CYS A 715 11.89 4.54 5.46
C CYS A 715 12.01 4.37 3.94
N ALA A 716 11.72 5.42 3.19
CA ALA A 716 11.77 5.39 1.73
C ALA A 716 12.39 6.65 1.14
N TRP A 717 13.25 6.46 0.14
CA TRP A 717 13.76 7.51 -0.74
C TRP A 717 13.13 7.30 -2.12
N VAL A 718 12.36 8.26 -2.58
CA VAL A 718 11.61 8.15 -3.83
C VAL A 718 11.89 9.36 -4.70
N GLN A 719 12.46 9.15 -5.89
CA GLN A 719 12.81 10.22 -6.83
C GLN A 719 13.67 11.32 -6.17
N SER A 720 14.47 10.95 -5.18
CA SER A 720 15.30 11.88 -4.43
C SER A 720 16.74 11.84 -4.94
N SER A 721 17.43 12.99 -4.90
CA SER A 721 18.82 13.11 -5.35
C SER A 721 19.79 13.16 -4.17
N PHE A 722 20.97 12.58 -4.38
CA PHE A 722 22.12 12.72 -3.49
C PHE A 722 23.29 13.26 -4.33
N ASP A 723 23.54 14.59 -4.28
CA ASP A 723 24.66 15.19 -5.04
C ASP A 723 26.03 14.69 -4.54
N THR A 724 26.08 14.19 -3.31
CA THR A 724 27.24 13.54 -2.71
C THR A 724 26.85 12.17 -2.17
N PRO A 725 27.77 11.18 -2.17
CA PRO A 725 27.47 9.85 -1.70
C PRO A 725 27.00 9.84 -0.24
N PRO A 726 25.80 9.35 0.08
CA PRO A 726 25.29 9.30 1.44
C PRO A 726 26.02 8.30 2.32
N VAL A 727 26.10 8.58 3.61
CA VAL A 727 26.81 7.75 4.57
C VAL A 727 25.83 7.02 5.50
N PHE A 728 25.82 5.69 5.42
CA PHE A 728 25.04 4.79 6.29
C PHE A 728 25.94 3.89 7.13
N SER A 729 27.21 4.28 7.35
CA SER A 729 28.16 3.46 8.10
C SER A 729 27.64 3.09 9.49
N HIS A 730 27.65 1.80 9.84
CA HIS A 730 27.12 1.27 11.10
C HIS A 730 25.60 1.52 11.34
N ALA A 731 24.85 2.00 10.38
CA ALA A 731 23.40 2.21 10.52
C ALA A 731 22.63 0.89 10.55
N GLN A 732 21.42 0.93 11.10
CA GLN A 732 20.46 -0.17 11.11
C GLN A 732 19.27 0.20 10.23
N LEU A 733 19.13 -0.50 9.10
CA LEU A 733 18.03 -0.30 8.16
C LEU A 733 17.11 -1.54 8.17
N THR A 734 15.84 -1.37 8.41
CA THR A 734 14.87 -2.47 8.39
C THR A 734 13.68 -2.10 7.50
N THR A 735 13.37 -2.92 6.52
CA THR A 735 12.26 -2.72 5.55
C THR A 735 12.29 -1.34 4.87
N CYS A 736 13.49 -0.82 4.62
CA CYS A 736 13.69 0.43 3.89
C CYS A 736 13.74 0.19 2.39
N CYS A 737 13.40 1.21 1.59
CA CYS A 737 13.49 1.10 0.13
C CYS A 737 13.99 2.40 -0.52
N ALA A 738 14.65 2.24 -1.67
CA ALA A 738 14.96 3.33 -2.59
C ALA A 738 14.29 3.05 -3.94
N VAL A 739 13.71 4.08 -4.55
CA VAL A 739 12.99 4.00 -5.82
C VAL A 739 13.36 5.21 -6.68
N GLU A 740 13.86 4.96 -7.90
CA GLU A 740 14.30 6.03 -8.82
C GLU A 740 15.25 7.03 -8.13
N THR A 741 16.13 6.51 -7.26
CA THR A 741 17.07 7.28 -6.45
C THR A 741 18.49 6.77 -6.73
N ASP A 742 19.44 7.67 -6.93
CA ASP A 742 20.84 7.33 -7.17
C ASP A 742 21.60 7.21 -5.86
N LEU A 743 22.27 6.07 -5.63
CA LEU A 743 23.08 5.78 -4.45
C LEU A 743 24.52 5.39 -4.86
N GLU A 744 25.03 5.92 -5.97
CA GLU A 744 26.42 5.69 -6.40
C GLU A 744 27.40 6.06 -5.30
N ALA A 745 28.40 5.20 -5.08
CA ALA A 745 29.43 5.33 -4.06
C ALA A 745 28.93 5.48 -2.61
N ALA A 746 27.63 5.20 -2.34
CA ALA A 746 27.07 5.26 -0.98
C ALA A 746 27.83 4.32 -0.02
N ARG A 747 27.98 4.76 1.22
CA ARG A 747 28.73 4.01 2.22
C ARG A 747 27.79 3.28 3.17
N PHE A 748 27.78 1.95 3.07
CA PHE A 748 27.06 1.02 3.96
C PHE A 748 28.03 0.14 4.77
N ASP A 749 29.28 0.57 4.93
CA ASP A 749 30.28 -0.21 5.64
C ASP A 749 29.83 -0.51 7.07
N HIS A 750 29.87 -1.80 7.45
CA HIS A 750 29.40 -2.32 8.74
C HIS A 750 27.91 -2.04 9.06
N ALA A 751 27.11 -1.58 8.10
CA ALA A 751 25.69 -1.38 8.28
C ALA A 751 24.94 -2.70 8.41
N HIS A 752 23.76 -2.66 9.01
CA HIS A 752 22.86 -3.80 9.14
C HIS A 752 21.55 -3.53 8.38
N LEU A 753 21.45 -4.09 7.18
CA LEU A 753 20.25 -4.00 6.33
C LEU A 753 19.46 -5.30 6.47
N LYS A 754 18.18 -5.18 6.75
CA LYS A 754 17.27 -6.31 6.87
C LYS A 754 16.01 -6.06 6.05
N GLU A 755 15.73 -6.97 5.11
CA GLU A 755 14.50 -6.92 4.28
C GLU A 755 14.36 -5.57 3.54
N CYS A 756 15.49 -4.97 3.14
CA CYS A 756 15.51 -3.72 2.40
C CYS A 756 15.41 -3.97 0.88
N SER A 757 14.72 -3.10 0.17
CA SER A 757 14.61 -3.14 -1.29
C SER A 757 15.44 -2.01 -1.91
N LEU A 758 16.51 -2.41 -2.60
CA LEU A 758 17.40 -1.56 -3.38
C LEU A 758 17.38 -2.00 -4.84
N ARG A 759 16.18 -2.30 -5.35
CA ARG A 759 15.96 -2.85 -6.69
C ARG A 759 15.88 -1.74 -7.74
N ASP A 760 16.48 -2.00 -8.93
CA ASP A 760 16.44 -1.12 -10.10
C ASP A 760 17.01 0.30 -9.78
N ILE A 761 18.13 0.36 -9.04
CA ILE A 761 18.81 1.60 -8.66
C ILE A 761 20.31 1.54 -8.98
N ALA A 762 20.94 2.72 -9.09
CA ALA A 762 22.38 2.85 -9.24
C ALA A 762 23.08 2.75 -7.88
N LEU A 763 24.01 1.79 -7.76
CA LEU A 763 24.86 1.53 -6.59
C LEU A 763 26.32 1.32 -7.00
N ASP A 764 26.73 1.84 -8.16
CA ASP A 764 28.08 1.66 -8.66
C ASP A 764 29.08 2.25 -7.66
N GLY A 765 30.13 1.48 -7.33
CA GLY A 765 31.14 1.87 -6.35
C GLY A 765 30.69 1.92 -4.89
N ALA A 766 29.46 1.49 -4.56
CA ALA A 766 28.98 1.49 -3.18
C ALA A 766 29.78 0.53 -2.27
N ASP A 767 29.97 0.92 -1.00
CA ASP A 767 30.77 0.16 -0.04
C ASP A 767 29.90 -0.55 1.01
N PHE A 768 29.74 -1.87 0.85
CA PHE A 768 29.07 -2.77 1.81
C PHE A 768 30.07 -3.60 2.62
N THR A 769 31.32 -3.15 2.77
CA THR A 769 32.36 -3.88 3.47
C THR A 769 31.93 -4.21 4.91
N GLY A 770 31.88 -5.51 5.25
CA GLY A 770 31.47 -6.00 6.56
C GLY A 770 30.00 -5.77 6.91
N ALA A 771 29.19 -5.34 5.98
CA ALA A 771 27.76 -5.14 6.18
C ALA A 771 27.01 -6.47 6.39
N ARG A 772 25.85 -6.41 7.04
CA ARG A 772 24.91 -7.52 7.15
C ARG A 772 23.68 -7.21 6.29
N LEU A 773 23.49 -8.01 5.22
CA LEU A 773 22.48 -7.77 4.20
C LEU A 773 21.47 -8.93 4.21
N GLN A 774 20.65 -9.01 5.27
CA GLN A 774 19.73 -10.14 5.44
C GLN A 774 18.48 -9.98 4.59
N ARG A 775 18.30 -10.87 3.62
CA ARG A 775 17.12 -10.88 2.71
C ARG A 775 16.86 -9.54 2.03
N CYS A 776 17.93 -8.87 1.60
CA CYS A 776 17.85 -7.63 0.84
C CYS A 776 17.69 -7.93 -0.65
N ASP A 777 16.97 -7.06 -1.36
CA ASP A 777 16.74 -7.18 -2.81
C ASP A 777 17.55 -6.10 -3.56
N PHE A 778 18.53 -6.56 -4.34
CA PHE A 778 19.36 -5.75 -5.25
C PHE A 778 19.08 -6.07 -6.73
N SER A 779 17.97 -6.73 -7.02
CA SER A 779 17.66 -7.16 -8.39
C SER A 779 17.62 -5.98 -9.36
N GLU A 780 18.10 -6.20 -10.58
CA GLU A 780 18.11 -5.23 -11.69
C GLU A 780 18.96 -3.96 -11.40
N SER A 781 19.74 -3.91 -10.31
CA SER A 781 20.55 -2.75 -9.93
C SER A 781 21.95 -2.80 -10.54
N THR A 782 22.55 -1.63 -10.76
CA THR A 782 23.96 -1.52 -11.11
C THR A 782 24.82 -1.51 -9.84
N LEU A 783 25.78 -2.41 -9.77
CA LEU A 783 26.68 -2.63 -8.62
C LEU A 783 28.13 -2.73 -9.11
N ARG A 784 28.46 -2.03 -10.18
CA ARG A 784 29.82 -2.05 -10.76
C ARG A 784 30.82 -1.52 -9.75
N GLU A 785 31.94 -2.25 -9.62
CA GLU A 785 33.02 -1.89 -8.68
C GLU A 785 32.57 -1.77 -7.21
N ALA A 786 31.34 -2.15 -6.85
CA ALA A 786 30.87 -2.16 -5.46
C ALA A 786 31.67 -3.16 -4.60
N SER A 787 31.89 -2.83 -3.32
CA SER A 787 32.60 -3.68 -2.37
C SER A 787 31.63 -4.39 -1.42
N PHE A 788 31.62 -5.73 -1.46
CA PHE A 788 30.94 -6.60 -0.48
C PHE A 788 31.93 -7.37 0.38
N THR A 789 33.18 -6.88 0.48
CA THR A 789 34.23 -7.59 1.20
C THR A 789 33.82 -7.95 2.62
N ARG A 790 33.78 -9.26 2.96
CA ARG A 790 33.34 -9.81 4.24
C ARG A 790 31.90 -9.47 4.63
N ALA A 791 31.05 -9.11 3.70
CA ALA A 791 29.64 -8.90 3.97
C ALA A 791 28.92 -10.24 4.21
N ASP A 792 27.88 -10.21 5.03
CA ASP A 792 26.92 -11.29 5.21
C ASP A 792 25.67 -11.01 4.36
N ALA A 793 25.61 -11.57 3.16
CA ALA A 793 24.54 -11.38 2.18
C ALA A 793 23.69 -12.67 1.99
N ARG A 794 23.54 -13.44 3.06
CA ARG A 794 22.74 -14.67 3.01
C ARG A 794 21.29 -14.39 2.69
N GLU A 795 20.69 -15.26 1.85
CA GLU A 795 19.28 -15.16 1.41
C GLU A 795 18.94 -13.86 0.68
N SER A 796 19.95 -13.09 0.24
CA SER A 796 19.73 -11.84 -0.53
C SER A 796 19.57 -12.12 -2.01
N ILE A 797 18.93 -11.19 -2.71
CA ILE A 797 18.55 -11.32 -4.11
C ILE A 797 19.36 -10.33 -4.95
N PHE A 798 20.05 -10.82 -5.98
CA PHE A 798 20.85 -10.05 -6.94
C PHE A 798 20.46 -10.40 -8.38
N MET A 799 19.23 -10.80 -8.61
CA MET A 799 18.79 -11.25 -9.94
C MET A 799 18.95 -10.13 -10.97
N GLU A 800 19.54 -10.47 -12.14
CA GLU A 800 19.73 -9.53 -13.24
C GLU A 800 20.57 -8.29 -12.87
N SER A 801 21.36 -8.33 -11.80
CA SER A 801 22.22 -7.22 -11.37
C SER A 801 23.52 -7.15 -12.17
N ASP A 802 24.04 -5.93 -12.38
CA ASP A 802 25.36 -5.73 -12.98
C ASP A 802 26.44 -5.63 -11.88
N LEU A 803 27.15 -6.75 -11.65
CA LEU A 803 28.21 -6.88 -10.66
C LEU A 803 29.61 -6.81 -11.32
N GLN A 804 29.74 -6.15 -12.47
CA GLN A 804 31.04 -6.05 -13.16
C GLN A 804 32.09 -5.36 -12.29
N GLY A 805 33.23 -6.03 -12.08
CA GLY A 805 34.31 -5.49 -11.26
C GLY A 805 34.03 -5.45 -9.76
N ALA A 806 32.86 -5.90 -9.30
CA ALA A 806 32.50 -5.91 -7.89
C ALA A 806 33.45 -6.81 -7.07
N VAL A 807 33.72 -6.41 -5.82
CA VAL A 807 34.59 -7.14 -4.90
C VAL A 807 33.77 -7.89 -3.86
N LEU A 808 33.59 -9.21 -4.09
CA LEU A 808 32.82 -10.10 -3.20
C LEU A 808 33.77 -11.02 -2.40
N ARG A 809 34.94 -10.51 -1.97
CA ARG A 809 35.92 -11.30 -1.23
C ARG A 809 35.43 -11.71 0.15
N ASP A 810 35.54 -13.00 0.46
CA ASP A 810 35.12 -13.54 1.74
C ASP A 810 33.66 -13.25 2.11
N THR A 811 32.80 -12.95 1.12
CA THR A 811 31.36 -12.64 1.29
C THR A 811 30.59 -13.94 1.55
N ASP A 812 29.70 -13.94 2.52
CA ASP A 812 28.77 -15.05 2.75
C ASP A 812 27.48 -14.87 1.91
N LEU A 813 27.33 -15.67 0.87
CA LEU A 813 26.26 -15.69 -0.12
C LEU A 813 25.43 -16.98 -0.02
N ILE A 814 25.34 -17.59 1.16
CA ILE A 814 24.52 -18.80 1.35
C ILE A 814 23.08 -18.51 0.94
N ASP A 815 22.51 -19.40 0.11
CA ASP A 815 21.13 -19.31 -0.38
C ASP A 815 20.81 -17.99 -1.15
N ALA A 816 21.82 -17.25 -1.60
CA ALA A 816 21.62 -16.03 -2.39
C ALA A 816 21.08 -16.35 -3.80
N LEU A 817 20.19 -15.52 -4.31
CA LEU A 817 19.65 -15.63 -5.66
C LEU A 817 20.33 -14.61 -6.58
N MET A 818 21.15 -15.08 -7.50
CA MET A 818 22.04 -14.26 -8.35
C MET A 818 21.89 -14.63 -9.83
N GLN A 819 20.72 -15.14 -10.23
CA GLN A 819 20.47 -15.57 -11.62
C GLN A 819 20.63 -14.41 -12.59
N LYS A 820 21.22 -14.67 -13.75
CA LYS A 820 21.43 -13.71 -14.85
C LYS A 820 22.31 -12.50 -14.51
N SER A 821 22.94 -12.47 -13.34
CA SER A 821 23.84 -11.37 -12.98
C SER A 821 25.13 -11.38 -13.79
N ASP A 822 25.70 -10.21 -13.97
CA ASP A 822 26.97 -10.05 -14.69
C ASP A 822 28.16 -9.97 -13.73
N PHE A 823 28.97 -11.03 -13.67
CA PHE A 823 30.16 -11.16 -12.80
C PHE A 823 31.47 -10.92 -13.52
N ARG A 824 31.47 -10.41 -14.74
CA ARG A 824 32.72 -10.16 -15.48
C ARG A 824 33.59 -9.21 -14.67
N HIS A 825 34.88 -9.51 -14.58
CA HIS A 825 35.86 -8.78 -13.78
C HIS A 825 35.64 -8.81 -12.25
N ALA A 826 34.58 -9.45 -11.75
CA ALA A 826 34.29 -9.54 -10.32
C ALA A 826 35.30 -10.43 -9.58
N ASP A 827 35.50 -10.16 -8.28
CA ASP A 827 36.37 -10.91 -7.42
C ASP A 827 35.57 -11.64 -6.31
N LEU A 828 35.23 -12.91 -6.55
CA LEU A 828 34.55 -13.82 -5.61
C LEU A 828 35.53 -14.66 -4.80
N SER A 829 36.82 -14.25 -4.69
CA SER A 829 37.82 -15.05 -3.97
C SER A 829 37.44 -15.25 -2.50
N GLY A 830 37.37 -16.50 -2.04
CA GLY A 830 36.97 -16.87 -0.69
C GLY A 830 35.47 -16.76 -0.40
N ALA A 831 34.66 -16.36 -1.35
CA ALA A 831 33.20 -16.24 -1.16
C ALA A 831 32.53 -17.59 -0.87
N ASN A 832 31.48 -17.59 -0.04
CA ASN A 832 30.71 -18.77 0.31
C ASN A 832 29.39 -18.79 -0.48
N LEU A 833 29.35 -19.54 -1.56
CA LEU A 833 28.19 -19.70 -2.48
C LEU A 833 27.41 -20.99 -2.18
N PHE A 834 27.41 -21.49 -0.94
CA PHE A 834 26.67 -22.68 -0.59
C PHE A 834 25.19 -22.54 -0.90
N ARG A 835 24.66 -23.39 -1.79
CA ARG A 835 23.29 -23.37 -2.34
C ARG A 835 22.89 -22.06 -3.02
N ALA A 836 23.80 -21.18 -3.33
CA ALA A 836 23.48 -19.98 -4.11
C ALA A 836 23.07 -20.35 -5.55
N ASP A 837 22.20 -19.58 -6.16
CA ASP A 837 21.82 -19.74 -7.56
C ASP A 837 22.46 -18.65 -8.42
N ILE A 838 23.50 -19.05 -9.18
CA ILE A 838 24.22 -18.19 -10.14
C ILE A 838 23.94 -18.63 -11.59
N SER A 839 22.87 -19.38 -11.82
CA SER A 839 22.51 -19.86 -13.16
C SER A 839 22.26 -18.69 -14.12
N GLN A 840 22.62 -18.90 -15.38
CA GLN A 840 22.59 -17.88 -16.44
C GLN A 840 23.49 -16.64 -16.15
N GLY A 841 24.27 -16.66 -15.09
CA GLY A 841 25.22 -15.60 -14.78
C GLY A 841 26.33 -15.49 -15.83
N ARG A 842 26.79 -14.29 -16.12
CA ARG A 842 27.90 -14.03 -17.07
C ARG A 842 29.22 -14.04 -16.32
N LEU A 843 29.98 -15.08 -16.49
CA LEU A 843 31.35 -15.20 -15.96
C LEU A 843 32.32 -15.35 -17.14
N ASP A 844 33.50 -14.78 -17.00
CA ASP A 844 34.56 -14.95 -17.97
C ASP A 844 35.93 -15.24 -17.28
N HIS A 845 37.01 -15.29 -18.07
CA HIS A 845 38.38 -15.55 -17.56
C HIS A 845 38.89 -14.43 -16.64
N SER A 846 38.25 -13.28 -16.58
CA SER A 846 38.60 -12.17 -15.68
C SER A 846 37.95 -12.31 -14.29
N THR A 847 36.87 -13.09 -14.17
CA THR A 847 36.18 -13.37 -12.90
C THR A 847 37.06 -14.22 -11.99
N ARG A 848 37.35 -13.75 -10.79
CA ARG A 848 38.20 -14.42 -9.83
C ARG A 848 37.38 -15.24 -8.85
N THR A 849 37.62 -16.56 -8.76
CA THR A 849 36.88 -17.48 -7.89
C THR A 849 37.78 -18.27 -6.96
N GLY A 850 39.02 -17.81 -6.77
CA GLY A 850 40.03 -18.53 -5.97
C GLY A 850 39.60 -18.77 -4.52
N GLY A 851 39.46 -20.02 -4.10
CA GLY A 851 39.04 -20.38 -2.74
C GLY A 851 37.56 -20.23 -2.45
N ALA A 852 36.74 -19.93 -3.44
CA ALA A 852 35.26 -19.84 -3.29
C ALA A 852 34.67 -21.23 -2.96
N TYR A 853 33.70 -21.27 -2.04
CA TYR A 853 32.97 -22.48 -1.66
C TYR A 853 31.66 -22.60 -2.42
N VAL A 854 31.63 -23.48 -3.42
CA VAL A 854 30.53 -23.60 -4.40
C VAL A 854 29.70 -24.89 -4.24
N LYS A 855 29.75 -25.55 -3.07
CA LYS A 855 28.99 -26.79 -2.87
C LYS A 855 27.50 -26.55 -2.95
N PHE A 856 26.81 -27.32 -3.80
CA PHE A 856 25.38 -27.20 -4.12
C PHE A 856 24.96 -25.86 -4.76
N ALA A 857 25.91 -25.04 -5.21
CA ALA A 857 25.56 -23.88 -6.01
C ALA A 857 24.94 -24.32 -7.34
N LYS A 858 23.84 -23.68 -7.74
CA LYS A 858 23.22 -23.90 -9.04
C LYS A 858 23.92 -23.00 -10.07
N THR A 859 24.52 -23.63 -11.09
CA THR A 859 25.31 -22.96 -12.14
C THR A 859 24.76 -23.16 -13.55
N LEU A 860 23.72 -23.95 -13.69
CA LEU A 860 23.07 -24.28 -14.96
C LEU A 860 21.60 -23.82 -14.97
N PRO A 861 21.09 -23.41 -16.14
CA PRO A 861 21.77 -23.31 -17.42
C PRO A 861 22.81 -22.21 -17.49
N VAL A 862 23.78 -22.33 -18.40
CA VAL A 862 24.79 -21.28 -18.66
C VAL A 862 24.17 -20.21 -19.53
N ALA A 863 24.54 -18.94 -19.35
CA ALA A 863 24.10 -17.84 -20.20
C ALA A 863 24.45 -18.12 -21.67
N PRO A 864 23.54 -17.83 -22.64
CA PRO A 864 23.82 -17.99 -24.06
C PRO A 864 25.00 -17.10 -24.49
N ALA A 865 25.93 -17.66 -25.22
CA ALA A 865 27.08 -16.89 -25.76
C ALA A 865 26.57 -15.92 -26.84
N GLY A 866 26.52 -14.62 -26.55
CA GLY A 866 26.36 -13.61 -27.59
C GLY A 866 25.21 -12.60 -27.48
N GLU A 867 24.48 -12.48 -26.37
CA GLU A 867 23.55 -11.35 -26.18
C GLU A 867 24.32 -10.11 -25.67
N PRO A 868 24.22 -8.95 -26.37
CA PRO A 868 24.68 -7.68 -25.83
C PRO A 868 23.78 -7.24 -24.66
N ALA A 869 24.37 -6.51 -23.71
CA ALA A 869 23.68 -5.96 -22.53
C ALA A 869 22.59 -4.96 -22.91
#